data_8b15740269ce2f4555c902c2ff5f5489
#
_entry.id   8b15740269ce2f4555c902c2ff5f5489
#
_cell.length_a   1.000
_cell.length_b   1.000
_cell.length_c   1.000
_cell.angle_alpha   90.00
_cell.angle_beta   90.00
_cell.angle_gamma   90.00
#
_symmetry.space_group_name_H-M   'P 1'
#
loop_
_entity.id
_entity.type
_entity.pdbx_description
1 polymer ?
#
loop_
_entity_poly.entity_id
_entity_poly.type
_entity_poly.pdbx_seq_one_letter_code
_entity_poly.pdbx_strand_id
1 'polypeptide(L)'
;MSFPSLGEVGARAGASLQSLATAASAAAQAQVAGLGAQLTSRLQAALKLGQSTRLLQIETALPSASLVVERCRITEAVHAVEPLWAEVDCVSTHALLELKALNGEQVTLRLMLADGSWRAWHGYVVQAAQLGADGGLARYRLTLAAWTHWLQHRRDTRVFQDRTARDILTEVFKAWPQARFRFDVAHDGPLRALCTQYAESDWAFAQRLMAQEGWSWCVLHEADEHTDHTFAGARAAHHTLLIFDQHASVADLGELRYSRPDIRQNDGWVQDTLTAWSVGQRLVPNAVTLGAWDERQLQGLASQRHSTLPHGSAPVLETYLGHGERRHADGRVADAQPGSPAQAERRADTVLAAHELGHRQVQAQGGVRPMAPAQRFAITGHHLYEGQPLEARQFTVIHISHEAANNLGAQAAELLSQPDLEQGSYRNRFTAVPASTRLVPPNSLQAIVAPTAPGPQIATVVAAAGEPLHTDRDGRIRIQFAWQRGAAPLSAGLSAPAGLQGEAATHASHDERSGTWVRVAQHLAGPNWGTVFTPRAGSEVMVDFIDGDIDRPVVIGQLHHGQHELPWPAGVDTGANHGGTISGWHSSHLDGSGANQWLIDDATGQLRMRLASHGSQTGHSELSLGHLIQHSAQGGPGHAQRGTWLGSGFYGATDGWAIVRAAGGLLLSTSARPAQGASVASTQMDAAEAVAQLKGAQQLGEALSQSARQQGAQGLPSHDAQQALQRHAEAMSPQAQGKFDGAVNGQAATKAQPGSREGTDPVERFAQPLIHLDTPVAASFVTPDQISLFSGQTTSLTAQSDAHLTAAHTLSAVSGQTTSLYTHSGGIKAITANAALSLRAHTDAQQIWSEQDLTVQSTTSEIRIQASKSITLTAGQSQIELKGGNITFTCPGNFIAKASAHNWAGPGSGAASLMALPNARLGEPVNWIEISRHDVDGLPMAAQKYKIHFEGGTVIEGALDAQGMAHHDSVPKQALRVDYEPRQPQADQKWTSLSELLHAAQQSLGQ
;
A
#
# COMPACT_ATOMS: atom_id res chain seq x y z
N MET A 1 -37.70 -42.98 -55.34
CA MET A 1 -36.87 -42.44 -56.43
C MET A 1 -37.39 -41.03 -56.76
N SER A 2 -36.78 -39.97 -56.21
CA SER A 2 -37.15 -38.58 -56.48
C SER A 2 -36.25 -38.05 -57.56
N PHE A 3 -36.85 -37.52 -58.61
CA PHE A 3 -36.16 -36.86 -59.74
C PHE A 3 -35.58 -35.53 -59.28
N PRO A 4 -34.33 -35.15 -59.72
CA PRO A 4 -33.79 -33.84 -59.39
C PRO A 4 -34.51 -32.74 -60.20
N SER A 5 -34.69 -31.55 -59.53
CA SER A 5 -35.39 -30.44 -60.11
C SER A 5 -34.63 -29.79 -61.27
N LEU A 6 -35.34 -29.22 -62.24
CA LEU A 6 -34.79 -28.50 -63.39
C LEU A 6 -33.79 -27.35 -63.01
N GLY A 7 -33.78 -26.88 -61.79
CA GLY A 7 -32.84 -25.88 -61.26
C GLY A 7 -31.42 -26.40 -60.99
N GLU A 8 -31.25 -27.68 -60.62
CA GLU A 8 -29.94 -28.27 -60.36
C GLU A 8 -29.19 -28.66 -61.64
N VAL A 9 -29.94 -28.93 -62.72
CA VAL A 9 -29.32 -29.21 -64.03
C VAL A 9 -28.83 -27.95 -64.68
N GLY A 10 -29.54 -26.81 -64.53
CA GLY A 10 -29.09 -25.50 -65.01
C GLY A 10 -27.79 -24.96 -64.29
N ALA A 11 -27.70 -25.18 -62.96
CA ALA A 11 -26.53 -24.74 -62.20
C ALA A 11 -25.27 -25.54 -62.58
N ARG A 12 -25.36 -26.84 -62.84
CA ARG A 12 -24.23 -27.69 -63.29
C ARG A 12 -23.78 -27.35 -64.71
N ALA A 13 -24.67 -26.98 -65.63
CA ALA A 13 -24.32 -26.55 -66.98
C ALA A 13 -23.64 -25.16 -66.99
N GLY A 14 -24.13 -24.24 -66.13
CA GLY A 14 -23.48 -22.90 -65.91
C GLY A 14 -22.09 -22.99 -65.36
N ALA A 15 -21.87 -23.87 -64.38
CA ALA A 15 -20.55 -24.04 -63.77
C ALA A 15 -19.56 -24.70 -64.77
N SER A 16 -20.00 -25.59 -65.62
CA SER A 16 -19.13 -26.20 -66.67
C SER A 16 -18.74 -25.20 -67.76
N LEU A 17 -19.69 -24.33 -68.16
CA LEU A 17 -19.37 -23.27 -69.17
C LEU A 17 -18.45 -22.22 -68.59
N GLN A 18 -18.59 -21.84 -67.32
CA GLN A 18 -17.68 -20.91 -66.68
C GLN A 18 -16.27 -21.49 -66.52
N SER A 19 -16.13 -22.78 -66.19
CA SER A 19 -14.85 -23.45 -66.08
C SER A 19 -14.13 -23.59 -67.44
N LEU A 20 -14.88 -23.81 -68.50
CA LEU A 20 -14.36 -23.86 -69.85
C LEU A 20 -13.93 -22.46 -70.39
N ALA A 21 -14.69 -21.43 -70.06
CA ALA A 21 -14.36 -20.08 -70.39
C ALA A 21 -13.10 -19.58 -69.62
N THR A 22 -12.94 -19.95 -68.36
CA THR A 22 -11.78 -19.64 -67.56
C THR A 22 -10.54 -20.40 -68.05
N ALA A 23 -10.69 -21.68 -68.45
CA ALA A 23 -9.61 -22.47 -68.98
C ALA A 23 -9.16 -21.97 -70.41
N ALA A 24 -10.11 -21.52 -71.23
CA ALA A 24 -9.79 -20.96 -72.56
C ALA A 24 -9.14 -19.58 -72.40
N SER A 25 -9.56 -18.77 -71.48
CA SER A 25 -8.88 -17.48 -71.17
C SER A 25 -7.47 -17.68 -70.59
N ALA A 26 -7.30 -18.65 -69.73
CA ALA A 26 -5.98 -18.98 -69.16
C ALA A 26 -5.03 -19.55 -70.24
N ALA A 27 -5.52 -20.38 -71.14
CA ALA A 27 -4.72 -20.87 -72.26
C ALA A 27 -4.36 -19.75 -73.25
N ALA A 28 -5.24 -18.85 -73.59
CA ALA A 28 -4.99 -17.67 -74.40
C ALA A 28 -3.98 -16.73 -73.74
N GLN A 29 -4.10 -16.51 -72.42
CA GLN A 29 -3.15 -15.72 -71.64
C GLN A 29 -1.77 -16.39 -71.60
N ALA A 30 -1.71 -17.72 -71.44
CA ALA A 30 -0.44 -18.48 -71.47
C ALA A 30 0.24 -18.42 -72.84
N GLN A 31 -0.52 -18.45 -73.94
CA GLN A 31 0.01 -18.36 -75.28
C GLN A 31 0.48 -16.94 -75.58
N VAL A 32 -0.23 -15.90 -75.15
CA VAL A 32 0.24 -14.50 -75.29
C VAL A 32 1.47 -14.26 -74.41
N ALA A 33 1.48 -14.82 -73.21
CA ALA A 33 2.65 -14.78 -72.32
C ALA A 33 3.87 -15.48 -72.90
N GLY A 34 3.66 -16.64 -73.55
CA GLY A 34 4.75 -17.38 -74.28
C GLY A 34 5.36 -16.61 -75.46
N LEU A 35 4.50 -15.97 -76.27
CA LEU A 35 4.94 -15.08 -77.35
C LEU A 35 5.63 -13.80 -76.82
N GLY A 36 5.07 -13.23 -75.72
CA GLY A 36 5.70 -12.15 -75.03
C GLY A 36 7.08 -12.49 -74.50
N ALA A 37 7.24 -13.68 -73.89
CA ALA A 37 8.52 -14.15 -73.38
C ALA A 37 9.56 -14.37 -74.42
N GLN A 38 9.17 -14.87 -75.64
CA GLN A 38 10.06 -15.03 -76.79
C GLN A 38 10.48 -13.68 -77.39
N LEU A 39 9.57 -12.73 -77.50
CA LEU A 39 9.90 -11.38 -78.01
C LEU A 39 10.81 -10.66 -76.98
N THR A 40 10.53 -10.81 -75.70
CA THR A 40 11.33 -10.27 -74.62
C THR A 40 12.76 -10.80 -74.61
N SER A 41 12.95 -12.14 -74.75
CA SER A 41 14.25 -12.76 -74.80
C SER A 41 15.05 -12.31 -75.99
N ARG A 42 14.41 -12.10 -77.17
CA ARG A 42 15.08 -11.55 -78.40
C ARG A 42 15.44 -10.08 -78.25
N LEU A 43 14.59 -9.27 -77.55
CA LEU A 43 14.89 -7.88 -77.27
C LEU A 43 16.03 -7.74 -76.27
N GLN A 44 16.03 -8.58 -75.24
CA GLN A 44 17.09 -8.68 -74.22
C GLN A 44 18.42 -9.06 -74.89
N ALA A 45 18.42 -10.03 -75.84
CA ALA A 45 19.57 -10.43 -76.55
C ALA A 45 20.11 -9.33 -77.54
N ALA A 46 19.17 -8.59 -78.20
CA ALA A 46 19.47 -7.46 -79.06
C ALA A 46 20.07 -6.25 -78.33
N LEU A 47 19.48 -5.95 -77.12
CA LEU A 47 19.99 -4.87 -76.28
C LEU A 47 21.14 -5.27 -75.34
N LYS A 48 21.55 -6.53 -75.37
CA LYS A 48 22.63 -7.10 -74.52
C LYS A 48 22.37 -6.79 -73.04
N LEU A 49 21.12 -6.94 -72.56
CA LEU A 49 20.68 -6.66 -71.19
C LEU A 49 20.90 -7.82 -70.17
N GLY A 50 21.84 -8.72 -70.43
CA GLY A 50 22.28 -9.73 -69.47
C GLY A 50 23.02 -9.13 -68.30
N GLN A 51 23.02 -9.82 -67.15
CA GLN A 51 23.68 -9.31 -65.92
C GLN A 51 25.15 -9.79 -65.76
N SER A 52 25.59 -10.82 -66.42
CA SER A 52 26.86 -11.55 -66.16
C SER A 52 28.14 -10.72 -66.28
N THR A 53 28.13 -9.60 -67.01
CA THR A 53 29.27 -8.73 -67.22
C THR A 53 29.07 -7.31 -66.74
N ARG A 54 28.17 -7.13 -65.83
CA ARG A 54 27.73 -5.81 -65.30
C ARG A 54 28.50 -5.43 -64.05
N LEU A 55 28.72 -4.12 -63.88
CA LEU A 55 29.23 -3.55 -62.60
C LEU A 55 28.28 -3.79 -61.47
N LEU A 56 26.97 -3.67 -61.76
CA LEU A 56 25.90 -3.90 -60.81
C LEU A 56 25.04 -5.10 -61.24
N GLN A 57 24.72 -5.97 -60.29
CA GLN A 57 23.80 -7.10 -60.47
C GLN A 57 22.71 -7.07 -59.42
N ILE A 58 21.52 -7.53 -59.75
CA ILE A 58 20.39 -7.63 -58.82
C ILE A 58 19.79 -9.03 -58.88
N GLU A 59 19.48 -9.55 -57.69
CA GLU A 59 18.74 -10.80 -57.52
C GLU A 59 17.44 -10.48 -56.78
N THR A 60 16.31 -10.87 -57.35
CA THR A 60 14.97 -10.61 -56.83
C THR A 60 14.13 -11.89 -56.86
N ALA A 61 12.92 -11.83 -56.29
CA ALA A 61 11.95 -12.93 -56.37
C ALA A 61 11.42 -13.16 -57.81
N LEU A 62 11.64 -12.23 -58.73
CA LEU A 62 11.28 -12.39 -60.13
C LEU A 62 12.31 -13.29 -60.85
N PRO A 63 11.95 -13.89 -62.03
CA PRO A 63 12.90 -14.63 -62.84
C PRO A 63 14.16 -13.81 -63.16
N SER A 64 15.31 -14.46 -63.17
CA SER A 64 16.59 -13.80 -63.51
C SER A 64 16.49 -13.07 -64.85
N ALA A 65 17.07 -11.88 -64.96
CA ALA A 65 16.97 -10.96 -66.07
C ALA A 65 15.62 -10.25 -66.30
N SER A 66 14.61 -10.42 -65.48
CA SER A 66 13.40 -9.59 -65.51
C SER A 66 13.68 -8.12 -65.23
N LEU A 67 14.67 -7.86 -64.38
CA LEU A 67 15.16 -6.53 -64.01
C LEU A 67 16.68 -6.47 -64.16
N VAL A 68 17.18 -5.40 -64.73
CA VAL A 68 18.63 -5.10 -64.84
C VAL A 68 18.84 -3.73 -64.20
N VAL A 69 19.83 -3.62 -63.31
CA VAL A 69 20.12 -2.35 -62.64
C VAL A 69 20.63 -1.33 -63.67
N GLU A 70 20.01 -0.17 -63.66
CA GLU A 70 20.48 1.02 -64.35
C GLU A 70 21.43 1.81 -63.46
N ARG A 71 20.96 2.16 -62.30
CA ARG A 71 21.74 2.88 -61.29
C ARG A 71 21.20 2.58 -59.89
N CYS A 72 22.02 2.88 -58.92
CA CYS A 72 21.60 2.82 -57.53
C CYS A 72 22.14 3.98 -56.68
N ARG A 73 21.40 4.34 -55.69
CA ARG A 73 21.85 5.19 -54.59
C ARG A 73 21.57 4.44 -53.31
N ILE A 74 22.61 4.22 -52.48
CA ILE A 74 22.54 3.46 -51.23
C ILE A 74 23.09 4.34 -50.11
N THR A 75 22.39 4.44 -49.03
CA THR A 75 22.83 5.11 -47.82
C THR A 75 22.90 4.10 -46.69
N GLU A 76 24.04 4.03 -46.03
CA GLU A 76 24.26 3.22 -44.84
C GLU A 76 24.81 4.12 -43.74
N ALA A 77 24.36 3.94 -42.51
CA ALA A 77 24.84 4.75 -41.39
C ALA A 77 24.75 4.03 -40.04
N VAL A 78 25.68 4.41 -39.18
CA VAL A 78 25.58 4.09 -37.74
C VAL A 78 24.53 5.00 -37.11
N HIS A 79 23.73 4.49 -36.16
CA HIS A 79 22.69 5.21 -35.38
C HIS A 79 21.53 5.74 -36.20
N ALA A 80 21.41 5.37 -37.49
CA ALA A 80 20.31 5.88 -38.30
C ALA A 80 18.97 5.21 -37.96
N VAL A 81 17.89 5.95 -38.22
CA VAL A 81 16.54 5.39 -38.17
C VAL A 81 16.38 4.31 -39.22
N GLU A 82 16.92 4.59 -40.42
CA GLU A 82 17.09 3.61 -41.49
C GLU A 82 18.58 3.32 -41.62
N PRO A 83 19.08 2.25 -41.01
CA PRO A 83 20.51 1.92 -41.09
C PRO A 83 20.96 1.50 -42.50
N LEU A 84 20.01 1.09 -43.33
CA LEU A 84 20.15 0.84 -44.77
C LEU A 84 18.96 1.44 -45.52
N TRP A 85 19.24 2.28 -46.53
CA TRP A 85 18.25 2.75 -47.49
C TRP A 85 18.83 2.73 -48.89
N ALA A 86 18.22 1.98 -49.81
CA ALA A 86 18.70 1.89 -51.17
C ALA A 86 17.59 2.15 -52.19
N GLU A 87 17.83 3.07 -53.10
CA GLU A 87 16.99 3.30 -54.28
C GLU A 87 17.72 2.67 -55.47
N VAL A 88 17.10 1.70 -56.12
CA VAL A 88 17.65 0.96 -57.24
C VAL A 88 16.73 1.15 -58.43
N ASP A 89 17.21 1.92 -59.41
CA ASP A 89 16.51 2.07 -60.68
C ASP A 89 16.93 0.91 -61.60
N CYS A 90 15.93 0.23 -62.09
CA CYS A 90 16.06 -0.94 -62.94
C CYS A 90 15.35 -0.72 -64.27
N VAL A 91 15.87 -1.34 -65.29
CA VAL A 91 15.22 -1.44 -66.62
C VAL A 91 14.74 -2.86 -66.88
N SER A 92 13.63 -2.95 -67.60
CA SER A 92 13.01 -4.21 -67.98
C SER A 92 12.45 -4.12 -69.40
N THR A 93 12.45 -5.22 -70.10
CA THR A 93 11.67 -5.34 -71.34
C THR A 93 10.19 -5.62 -71.11
N HIS A 94 9.78 -5.84 -69.89
CA HIS A 94 8.39 -6.01 -69.48
C HIS A 94 7.82 -4.72 -68.88
N ALA A 95 6.86 -4.13 -69.59
CA ALA A 95 6.20 -2.91 -69.17
C ALA A 95 5.11 -3.13 -68.08
N LEU A 96 4.75 -4.38 -67.81
CA LEU A 96 3.69 -4.76 -66.89
C LEU A 96 4.17 -5.82 -65.89
N LEU A 97 5.25 -5.51 -65.15
CA LEU A 97 5.71 -6.37 -64.07
C LEU A 97 4.75 -6.23 -62.89
N GLU A 98 4.39 -7.36 -62.26
CA GLU A 98 3.57 -7.36 -61.07
C GLU A 98 4.37 -6.88 -59.86
N LEU A 99 4.26 -5.60 -59.51
CA LEU A 99 5.02 -4.99 -58.43
C LEU A 99 4.66 -5.56 -57.05
N LYS A 100 3.43 -6.06 -56.95
CA LYS A 100 2.94 -6.70 -55.70
C LYS A 100 3.76 -7.92 -55.33
N ALA A 101 4.28 -8.67 -56.29
CA ALA A 101 5.11 -9.84 -56.06
C ALA A 101 6.52 -9.49 -55.53
N LEU A 102 6.90 -8.22 -55.51
CA LEU A 102 8.19 -7.75 -55.01
C LEU A 102 8.09 -7.20 -53.58
N ASN A 103 6.94 -6.68 -53.20
CA ASN A 103 6.77 -6.03 -51.90
C ASN A 103 7.00 -6.99 -50.71
N GLY A 104 7.93 -6.65 -49.88
CA GLY A 104 8.31 -7.46 -48.70
C GLY A 104 9.25 -8.62 -49.01
N GLU A 105 9.65 -8.80 -50.29
CA GLU A 105 10.61 -9.82 -50.69
C GLU A 105 12.05 -9.35 -50.55
N GLN A 106 12.94 -10.29 -50.31
CA GLN A 106 14.38 -10.04 -50.18
C GLN A 106 15.01 -9.79 -51.55
N VAL A 107 15.90 -8.80 -51.60
CA VAL A 107 16.68 -8.45 -52.79
C VAL A 107 18.14 -8.37 -52.39
N THR A 108 19.00 -8.93 -53.24
CA THR A 108 20.46 -8.81 -53.19
C THR A 108 20.95 -7.94 -54.34
N LEU A 109 21.58 -6.82 -54.02
CA LEU A 109 22.29 -5.96 -54.97
C LEU A 109 23.78 -6.22 -54.84
N ARG A 110 24.47 -6.48 -55.92
CA ARG A 110 25.92 -6.75 -55.93
C ARG A 110 26.66 -5.69 -56.75
N LEU A 111 27.83 -5.25 -56.26
CA LEU A 111 28.76 -4.33 -56.89
C LEU A 111 30.11 -5.04 -57.07
N MET A 112 30.66 -5.02 -58.28
CA MET A 112 31.96 -5.59 -58.55
C MET A 112 33.08 -4.74 -57.95
N LEU A 113 33.92 -5.37 -57.15
CA LEU A 113 35.09 -4.75 -56.53
C LEU A 113 36.30 -4.67 -57.55
N ALA A 114 37.37 -4.02 -57.14
CA ALA A 114 38.56 -3.84 -57.99
C ALA A 114 39.30 -5.17 -58.32
N ASP A 115 39.21 -6.13 -57.40
CA ASP A 115 39.80 -7.47 -57.53
C ASP A 115 38.90 -8.47 -58.26
N GLY A 116 37.74 -8.04 -58.75
CA GLY A 116 36.76 -8.89 -59.42
C GLY A 116 35.80 -9.65 -58.45
N SER A 117 35.97 -9.54 -57.12
CA SER A 117 35.03 -10.07 -56.14
C SER A 117 33.79 -9.16 -56.06
N TRP A 118 32.82 -9.55 -55.20
CA TRP A 118 31.54 -8.83 -55.09
C TRP A 118 31.31 -8.31 -53.68
N ARG A 119 30.90 -7.05 -53.57
CA ARG A 119 30.19 -6.52 -52.38
C ARG A 119 28.70 -6.70 -52.58
N ALA A 120 28.01 -7.25 -51.56
CA ALA A 120 26.56 -7.40 -51.56
C ALA A 120 25.89 -6.44 -50.60
N TRP A 121 24.72 -5.93 -50.97
CA TRP A 121 23.74 -5.30 -50.11
C TRP A 121 22.48 -6.14 -50.16
N HIS A 122 22.05 -6.56 -49.01
CA HIS A 122 20.81 -7.30 -48.85
C HIS A 122 19.76 -6.41 -48.17
N GLY A 123 18.57 -6.33 -48.76
CA GLY A 123 17.47 -5.56 -48.22
C GLY A 123 16.12 -6.16 -48.61
N TYR A 124 15.08 -5.64 -48.02
CA TYR A 124 13.71 -5.96 -48.38
C TYR A 124 13.09 -4.82 -49.18
N VAL A 125 12.27 -5.16 -50.20
CA VAL A 125 11.54 -4.19 -50.99
C VAL A 125 10.45 -3.56 -50.12
N VAL A 126 10.60 -2.30 -49.76
CA VAL A 126 9.61 -1.52 -49.01
C VAL A 126 8.73 -0.68 -49.92
N GLN A 127 9.17 -0.41 -51.11
CA GLN A 127 8.42 0.25 -52.16
C GLN A 127 8.88 -0.22 -53.51
N ALA A 128 7.93 -0.49 -54.42
CA ALA A 128 8.22 -0.73 -55.85
C ALA A 128 7.34 0.21 -56.69
N ALA A 129 7.94 0.90 -57.66
CA ALA A 129 7.25 1.84 -58.52
C ALA A 129 7.67 1.68 -59.98
N GLN A 130 6.76 1.83 -60.92
CA GLN A 130 7.03 2.02 -62.33
C GLN A 130 7.25 3.51 -62.62
N LEU A 131 8.39 3.88 -63.11
CA LEU A 131 8.73 5.28 -63.41
C LEU A 131 8.31 5.73 -64.81
N GLY A 132 8.12 4.79 -65.73
CA GLY A 132 7.72 5.05 -67.07
C GLY A 132 8.12 3.92 -68.03
N ALA A 133 7.69 4.01 -69.28
CA ALA A 133 8.12 3.09 -70.35
C ALA A 133 8.26 3.86 -71.65
N ASP A 134 9.40 3.67 -72.34
CA ASP A 134 9.70 4.28 -73.65
C ASP A 134 10.68 3.44 -74.42
N GLY A 135 10.58 3.43 -75.74
CA GLY A 135 11.50 2.75 -76.66
C GLY A 135 11.62 1.23 -76.44
N GLY A 136 10.62 0.59 -75.82
CA GLY A 136 10.64 -0.85 -75.52
C GLY A 136 11.29 -1.25 -74.23
N LEU A 137 11.67 -0.24 -73.43
CA LEU A 137 12.16 -0.42 -72.07
C LEU A 137 11.21 0.24 -71.08
N ALA A 138 10.92 -0.46 -69.96
CA ALA A 138 10.22 0.08 -68.80
C ALA A 138 11.23 0.30 -67.67
N ARG A 139 11.05 1.39 -66.97
CA ARG A 139 11.84 1.74 -65.77
C ARG A 139 11.06 1.46 -64.52
N TYR A 140 11.73 0.85 -63.57
CA TYR A 140 11.20 0.50 -62.24
C TYR A 140 12.18 1.01 -61.20
N ARG A 141 11.62 1.55 -60.09
CA ARG A 141 12.40 1.84 -58.90
C ARG A 141 12.01 0.86 -57.80
N LEU A 142 13.01 0.22 -57.24
CA LEU A 142 12.89 -0.55 -56.01
C LEU A 142 13.55 0.23 -54.88
N THR A 143 12.78 0.46 -53.79
CA THR A 143 13.35 1.00 -52.56
C THR A 143 13.55 -0.15 -51.59
N LEU A 144 14.79 -0.32 -51.15
CA LEU A 144 15.18 -1.39 -50.24
C LEU A 144 15.54 -0.81 -48.87
N ALA A 145 15.10 -1.49 -47.82
CA ALA A 145 15.48 -1.19 -46.44
C ALA A 145 15.85 -2.46 -45.68
N ALA A 146 16.47 -2.28 -44.50
CA ALA A 146 16.78 -3.39 -43.64
C ALA A 146 15.48 -3.93 -43.01
N TRP A 147 15.50 -5.16 -42.46
CA TRP A 147 14.37 -5.76 -41.76
C TRP A 147 13.84 -4.88 -40.59
N THR A 148 14.68 -4.01 -40.05
CA THR A 148 14.30 -3.05 -38.99
C THR A 148 13.24 -2.04 -39.42
N HIS A 149 13.06 -1.83 -40.73
CA HIS A 149 12.04 -0.96 -41.29
C HIS A 149 10.62 -1.39 -40.87
N TRP A 150 10.35 -2.67 -40.83
CA TRP A 150 9.04 -3.15 -40.44
C TRP A 150 8.70 -2.84 -38.97
N LEU A 151 9.70 -2.79 -38.09
CA LEU A 151 9.54 -2.44 -36.68
C LEU A 151 9.02 -1.01 -36.49
N GLN A 152 9.17 -0.15 -37.51
CA GLN A 152 8.64 1.22 -37.47
C GLN A 152 7.11 1.25 -37.66
N HIS A 153 6.53 0.24 -38.27
CA HIS A 153 5.13 0.16 -38.63
C HIS A 153 4.26 -0.52 -37.57
N ARG A 154 4.86 -1.23 -36.62
CA ARG A 154 4.14 -1.80 -35.48
C ARG A 154 4.38 -0.93 -34.24
N ARG A 155 3.28 -0.39 -33.69
CA ARG A 155 3.28 0.32 -32.40
C ARG A 155 2.67 -0.58 -31.34
N ASP A 156 3.23 -0.56 -30.13
CA ASP A 156 2.73 -1.35 -29.03
C ASP A 156 2.85 -0.57 -27.70
N THR A 157 2.15 -1.08 -26.68
CA THR A 157 2.26 -0.61 -25.31
C THR A 157 2.42 -1.82 -24.41
N ARG A 158 3.65 -2.09 -23.98
CA ARG A 158 4.06 -3.30 -23.28
C ARG A 158 4.88 -2.95 -22.04
N VAL A 159 4.71 -3.74 -21.00
CA VAL A 159 5.45 -3.62 -19.73
C VAL A 159 6.45 -4.76 -19.62
N PHE A 160 7.71 -4.44 -19.37
CA PHE A 160 8.79 -5.36 -19.08
C PHE A 160 9.23 -5.15 -17.62
N GLN A 161 9.37 -6.22 -16.86
CA GLN A 161 9.77 -6.18 -15.47
C GLN A 161 10.97 -7.08 -15.24
N ASP A 162 11.92 -6.62 -14.43
CA ASP A 162 13.11 -7.37 -14.01
C ASP A 162 13.90 -7.92 -15.21
N ARG A 163 14.16 -7.06 -16.22
CA ARG A 163 14.85 -7.40 -17.45
C ARG A 163 16.00 -6.44 -17.74
N THR A 164 17.06 -6.95 -18.35
CA THR A 164 18.11 -6.12 -18.93
C THR A 164 17.67 -5.53 -20.28
N ALA A 165 18.34 -4.49 -20.75
CA ALA A 165 18.08 -3.94 -22.09
C ALA A 165 18.28 -4.99 -23.19
N ARG A 166 19.29 -5.86 -23.07
CA ARG A 166 19.55 -6.96 -23.99
C ARG A 166 18.41 -7.98 -24.02
N ASP A 167 17.87 -8.35 -22.86
CA ASP A 167 16.73 -9.29 -22.77
C ASP A 167 15.50 -8.71 -23.47
N ILE A 168 15.19 -7.43 -23.20
CA ILE A 168 14.04 -6.73 -23.78
C ILE A 168 14.19 -6.66 -25.30
N LEU A 169 15.34 -6.20 -25.80
CA LEU A 169 15.60 -6.11 -27.24
C LEU A 169 15.53 -7.48 -27.92
N THR A 170 16.07 -8.52 -27.25
CA THR A 170 16.00 -9.89 -27.75
C THR A 170 14.55 -10.37 -27.88
N GLU A 171 13.69 -10.06 -26.91
CA GLU A 171 12.27 -10.42 -26.95
C GLU A 171 11.53 -9.64 -28.04
N VAL A 172 11.78 -8.34 -28.18
CA VAL A 172 11.17 -7.50 -29.22
C VAL A 172 11.54 -8.01 -30.61
N PHE A 173 12.83 -8.32 -30.86
CA PHE A 173 13.31 -8.77 -32.16
C PHE A 173 12.85 -10.20 -32.49
N LYS A 174 12.80 -11.10 -31.51
CA LYS A 174 12.30 -12.48 -31.72
C LYS A 174 10.85 -12.54 -32.20
N ALA A 175 10.08 -11.50 -31.99
CA ALA A 175 8.72 -11.41 -32.52
C ALA A 175 8.65 -11.26 -34.04
N TRP A 176 9.80 -11.05 -34.71
CA TRP A 176 9.92 -10.83 -36.15
C TRP A 176 10.69 -12.00 -36.81
N PRO A 177 10.06 -12.79 -37.69
CA PRO A 177 10.72 -13.95 -38.34
C PRO A 177 11.94 -13.60 -39.20
N GLN A 178 12.02 -12.35 -39.68
CA GLN A 178 13.11 -11.82 -40.48
C GLN A 178 14.28 -11.35 -39.64
N ALA A 179 14.11 -11.17 -38.34
CA ALA A 179 15.11 -10.58 -37.49
C ALA A 179 16.37 -11.43 -37.41
N ARG A 180 17.49 -10.79 -37.77
CA ARG A 180 18.84 -11.31 -37.66
C ARG A 180 19.65 -10.26 -36.95
N PHE A 181 20.17 -10.56 -35.76
CA PHE A 181 20.87 -9.59 -34.96
C PHE A 181 21.97 -10.23 -34.12
N ARG A 182 22.95 -9.41 -33.78
CA ARG A 182 24.10 -9.82 -32.96
C ARG A 182 24.45 -8.69 -31.99
N PHE A 183 24.68 -9.05 -30.72
CA PHE A 183 25.25 -8.15 -29.73
C PHE A 183 26.75 -8.36 -29.60
N ASP A 184 27.51 -7.30 -29.75
CA ASP A 184 28.94 -7.21 -29.48
C ASP A 184 29.15 -6.08 -28.45
N VAL A 185 28.69 -6.32 -27.24
CA VAL A 185 28.67 -5.37 -26.13
C VAL A 185 29.30 -6.00 -24.90
N ALA A 186 30.02 -5.20 -24.11
CA ALA A 186 30.71 -5.69 -22.91
C ALA A 186 29.77 -6.05 -21.78
N HIS A 187 28.58 -5.44 -21.74
CA HIS A 187 27.61 -5.64 -20.65
C HIS A 187 26.17 -5.64 -21.21
N ASP A 188 25.30 -6.41 -20.57
CA ASP A 188 23.88 -6.54 -20.95
C ASP A 188 23.01 -5.32 -20.52
N GLY A 189 23.63 -4.35 -19.86
CA GLY A 189 22.94 -3.25 -19.20
C GLY A 189 22.46 -3.61 -17.78
N PRO A 190 22.02 -2.60 -16.99
CA PRO A 190 21.47 -2.84 -15.67
C PRO A 190 20.12 -3.54 -15.74
N LEU A 191 19.82 -4.31 -14.69
CA LEU A 191 18.48 -4.86 -14.50
C LEU A 191 17.49 -3.71 -14.27
N ARG A 192 16.40 -3.68 -15.03
CA ARG A 192 15.34 -2.67 -14.97
C ARG A 192 14.14 -3.26 -14.25
N ALA A 193 13.74 -2.66 -13.13
CA ALA A 193 12.53 -3.08 -12.41
C ALA A 193 11.27 -2.90 -13.27
N LEU A 194 11.21 -1.79 -13.99
CA LEU A 194 10.13 -1.45 -14.91
C LEU A 194 10.73 -0.81 -16.16
N CYS A 195 10.30 -1.24 -17.32
CA CYS A 195 10.58 -0.63 -18.61
C CYS A 195 9.36 -0.77 -19.49
N THR A 196 8.81 0.36 -19.93
CA THR A 196 7.58 0.39 -20.70
C THR A 196 7.84 0.84 -22.13
N GLN A 197 7.45 0.03 -23.10
CA GLN A 197 7.20 0.50 -24.45
C GLN A 197 5.84 1.19 -24.42
N TYR A 198 5.81 2.53 -24.53
CA TYR A 198 4.56 3.29 -24.36
C TYR A 198 4.19 4.00 -25.65
N ALA A 199 3.23 3.45 -26.37
CA ALA A 199 2.79 3.96 -27.68
C ALA A 199 3.91 4.22 -28.67
N GLU A 200 5.06 3.55 -28.54
CA GLU A 200 6.21 3.62 -29.41
C GLU A 200 6.16 2.53 -30.49
N SER A 201 6.75 2.81 -31.66
CA SER A 201 7.06 1.71 -32.58
C SER A 201 8.14 0.81 -31.99
N ASP A 202 8.16 -0.46 -32.38
CA ASP A 202 9.19 -1.40 -31.91
C ASP A 202 10.60 -0.88 -32.19
N TRP A 203 10.79 -0.21 -33.34
CA TRP A 203 12.08 0.35 -33.69
C TRP A 203 12.47 1.58 -32.87
N ALA A 204 11.52 2.51 -32.65
CA ALA A 204 11.77 3.67 -31.81
C ALA A 204 12.09 3.24 -30.36
N PHE A 205 11.37 2.24 -29.84
CA PHE A 205 11.64 1.65 -28.54
C PHE A 205 13.04 1.02 -28.48
N ALA A 206 13.40 0.21 -29.49
CA ALA A 206 14.72 -0.40 -29.58
C ALA A 206 15.84 0.64 -29.63
N GLN A 207 15.69 1.68 -30.48
CA GLN A 207 16.66 2.77 -30.58
C GLN A 207 16.81 3.54 -29.26
N ARG A 208 15.70 3.77 -28.53
CA ARG A 208 15.74 4.42 -27.23
C ARG A 208 16.52 3.61 -26.21
N LEU A 209 16.28 2.30 -26.13
CA LEU A 209 17.01 1.42 -25.22
C LEU A 209 18.51 1.36 -25.57
N MET A 210 18.85 1.17 -26.84
CA MET A 210 20.25 1.16 -27.30
C MET A 210 20.95 2.50 -26.98
N ALA A 211 20.26 3.63 -27.22
CA ALA A 211 20.81 4.95 -26.91
C ALA A 211 20.97 5.21 -25.41
N GLN A 212 20.07 4.69 -24.57
CA GLN A 212 20.19 4.75 -23.10
C GLN A 212 21.42 3.98 -22.59
N GLU A 213 21.73 2.84 -23.21
CA GLU A 213 22.92 2.05 -22.84
C GLU A 213 24.21 2.54 -23.54
N GLY A 214 24.09 3.48 -24.48
CA GLY A 214 25.21 3.97 -25.27
C GLY A 214 25.70 2.96 -26.33
N TRP A 215 24.81 2.04 -26.73
CA TRP A 215 25.09 1.06 -27.77
C TRP A 215 24.83 1.62 -29.14
N SER A 216 25.81 1.41 -30.03
CA SER A 216 25.74 1.74 -31.45
C SER A 216 25.09 0.61 -32.22
N TRP A 217 24.54 0.93 -33.41
CA TRP A 217 23.99 -0.07 -34.31
C TRP A 217 24.27 0.29 -35.75
N CYS A 218 24.48 -0.75 -36.56
CA CYS A 218 24.56 -0.68 -38.01
C CYS A 218 24.14 -2.00 -38.63
N VAL A 219 23.98 -2.04 -39.94
CA VAL A 219 23.69 -3.27 -40.69
C VAL A 219 24.97 -3.82 -41.28
N LEU A 220 25.19 -5.13 -41.09
CA LEU A 220 26.24 -5.89 -41.76
C LEU A 220 25.61 -6.72 -42.85
N HIS A 221 26.22 -6.68 -44.06
CA HIS A 221 25.86 -7.53 -45.18
C HIS A 221 26.84 -8.68 -45.24
N GLU A 222 26.34 -9.90 -45.16
CA GLU A 222 27.17 -11.09 -45.12
C GLU A 222 27.53 -11.52 -46.55
N ALA A 223 28.79 -11.94 -46.77
CA ALA A 223 29.12 -12.79 -47.88
C ALA A 223 28.45 -14.15 -47.64
N ASP A 224 28.06 -14.86 -48.66
CA ASP A 224 27.22 -16.06 -48.68
C ASP A 224 27.59 -17.23 -47.74
N GLU A 225 28.54 -17.09 -46.82
CA GLU A 225 28.95 -18.08 -45.81
C GLU A 225 28.65 -17.61 -44.40
N HIS A 226 27.93 -18.45 -43.73
CA HIS A 226 27.29 -18.30 -42.40
C HIS A 226 28.21 -18.49 -41.25
N THR A 227 28.16 -17.62 -40.27
CA THR A 227 28.33 -18.08 -38.86
C THR A 227 27.78 -17.04 -37.89
N ASP A 228 27.25 -17.43 -36.80
CA ASP A 228 26.83 -16.64 -35.62
C ASP A 228 25.60 -15.75 -35.79
N HIS A 229 24.45 -16.38 -35.94
CA HIS A 229 23.17 -15.68 -35.79
C HIS A 229 22.56 -15.88 -34.43
N THR A 230 22.23 -14.79 -33.75
CA THR A 230 21.53 -14.84 -32.48
C THR A 230 20.11 -15.40 -32.62
N PHE A 231 19.51 -15.18 -33.78
CA PHE A 231 18.20 -15.72 -34.15
C PHE A 231 18.09 -15.79 -35.69
N ALA A 232 17.59 -16.90 -36.18
CA ALA A 232 17.29 -17.08 -37.62
C ALA A 232 15.98 -17.86 -37.75
N GLY A 233 14.91 -17.20 -38.18
CA GLY A 233 13.66 -17.84 -38.57
C GLY A 233 13.76 -18.38 -40.01
N ALA A 234 12.74 -19.11 -40.50
CA ALA A 234 12.67 -19.65 -41.86
C ALA A 234 12.74 -18.58 -42.97
N ARG A 235 12.54 -17.29 -42.63
CA ARG A 235 12.65 -16.14 -43.56
C ARG A 235 13.69 -15.13 -43.08
N ALA A 236 14.73 -15.59 -42.44
CA ALA A 236 15.78 -14.72 -41.92
C ALA A 236 16.39 -13.82 -43.00
N ALA A 237 16.73 -12.58 -42.64
CA ALA A 237 17.40 -11.65 -43.51
C ALA A 237 18.80 -12.14 -43.87
N HIS A 238 19.30 -11.80 -45.06
CA HIS A 238 20.70 -12.02 -45.45
C HIS A 238 21.62 -10.88 -44.96
N HIS A 239 21.13 -10.06 -44.04
CA HIS A 239 21.89 -9.02 -43.38
C HIS A 239 21.59 -9.07 -41.87
N THR A 240 22.54 -8.66 -41.07
CA THR A 240 22.51 -8.74 -39.62
C THR A 240 22.56 -7.34 -39.01
N LEU A 241 21.66 -7.03 -38.11
CA LEU A 241 21.77 -5.84 -37.25
C LEU A 241 22.86 -6.10 -36.22
N LEU A 242 23.98 -5.41 -36.32
CA LEU A 242 25.02 -5.40 -35.30
C LEU A 242 24.71 -4.33 -34.26
N ILE A 243 24.64 -4.73 -33.01
CA ILE A 243 24.54 -3.84 -31.85
C ILE A 243 25.85 -3.95 -31.09
N PHE A 244 26.57 -2.85 -30.94
CA PHE A 244 27.93 -2.86 -30.43
C PHE A 244 28.28 -1.67 -29.55
N ASP A 245 29.33 -1.79 -28.75
CA ASP A 245 29.88 -0.72 -27.94
C ASP A 245 31.35 -0.44 -28.30
N GLN A 246 32.01 0.39 -27.49
CA GLN A 246 33.41 0.78 -27.68
C GLN A 246 34.41 -0.39 -27.62
N HIS A 247 34.01 -1.54 -27.08
CA HIS A 247 34.86 -2.72 -26.92
C HIS A 247 34.77 -3.70 -28.10
N ALA A 248 33.83 -3.46 -29.01
CA ALA A 248 33.64 -4.31 -30.17
C ALA A 248 34.84 -4.26 -31.11
N SER A 249 35.14 -5.40 -31.74
CA SER A 249 36.13 -5.48 -32.79
C SER A 249 35.58 -4.88 -34.09
N VAL A 250 36.17 -3.79 -34.54
CA VAL A 250 35.78 -3.07 -35.75
C VAL A 250 36.63 -3.55 -36.91
N ALA A 251 36.00 -3.84 -38.07
CA ALA A 251 36.70 -4.23 -39.26
C ALA A 251 37.64 -3.08 -39.78
N ASP A 252 38.84 -3.42 -40.21
CA ASP A 252 39.82 -2.46 -40.69
C ASP A 252 40.03 -2.63 -42.22
N LEU A 253 39.83 -1.55 -42.96
CA LEU A 253 40.04 -1.48 -44.40
C LEU A 253 41.52 -1.25 -44.78
N GLY A 254 42.39 -1.05 -43.76
CA GLY A 254 43.78 -0.73 -43.97
C GLY A 254 43.99 0.71 -44.40
N GLU A 255 45.01 0.92 -45.22
CA GLU A 255 45.42 2.25 -45.69
C GLU A 255 44.69 2.63 -46.98
N LEU A 256 44.06 3.81 -46.98
CA LEU A 256 43.37 4.38 -48.13
C LEU A 256 44.16 5.60 -48.63
N ARG A 257 44.53 5.57 -49.89
CA ARG A 257 45.29 6.62 -50.53
C ARG A 257 44.41 7.80 -50.93
N TYR A 258 44.83 9.02 -50.61
CA TYR A 258 44.25 10.24 -51.12
C TYR A 258 44.92 10.57 -52.48
N SER A 259 44.12 10.78 -53.51
CA SER A 259 44.58 11.15 -54.82
C SER A 259 43.75 12.30 -55.38
N ARG A 260 44.44 13.39 -55.84
CA ARG A 260 43.74 14.51 -56.46
C ARG A 260 43.19 14.15 -57.80
N PRO A 261 42.01 14.57 -58.24
CA PRO A 261 41.38 14.20 -59.48
C PRO A 261 42.15 14.70 -60.71
N ASP A 262 42.97 15.74 -60.55
CA ASP A 262 43.71 16.44 -61.56
C ASP A 262 45.09 15.75 -61.91
N ILE A 263 45.52 14.83 -61.06
CA ILE A 263 46.77 14.09 -61.32
C ILE A 263 46.41 12.80 -62.02
N ARG A 264 46.55 12.78 -63.35
CA ARG A 264 46.48 11.56 -64.13
C ARG A 264 47.75 10.74 -63.84
N GLN A 265 47.58 9.72 -62.94
CA GLN A 265 48.65 8.76 -62.74
C GLN A 265 48.61 7.69 -63.84
N ASN A 266 49.68 7.60 -64.58
CA ASN A 266 49.89 6.64 -65.70
C ASN A 266 50.32 5.25 -65.19
N ASP A 267 50.14 4.96 -63.88
CA ASP A 267 50.78 3.82 -63.22
C ASP A 267 49.87 2.61 -63.16
N GLY A 268 49.03 2.28 -64.02
CA GLY A 268 48.38 0.96 -64.15
C GLY A 268 47.76 0.33 -62.87
N TRP A 269 47.64 1.08 -61.72
CA TRP A 269 47.19 0.61 -60.53
C TRP A 269 45.68 0.86 -60.44
N VAL A 270 44.90 -0.25 -60.40
CA VAL A 270 43.46 -0.22 -60.15
C VAL A 270 43.20 -0.23 -58.59
N GLN A 271 43.44 0.90 -57.98
CA GLN A 271 43.16 1.03 -56.56
C GLN A 271 42.00 2.02 -56.30
N ASP A 272 41.06 1.63 -55.42
CA ASP A 272 40.06 2.52 -54.97
C ASP A 272 40.72 3.64 -54.11
N THR A 273 40.42 4.93 -54.39
CA THR A 273 41.08 6.09 -53.77
C THR A 273 40.09 7.11 -53.23
N LEU A 274 40.59 7.93 -52.33
CA LEU A 274 39.86 9.11 -51.82
C LEU A 274 40.19 10.30 -52.71
N THR A 275 39.22 11.05 -53.21
CA THR A 275 39.36 12.16 -54.12
C THR A 275 39.06 13.54 -53.48
N ALA A 276 38.34 13.59 -52.44
CA ALA A 276 38.08 14.80 -51.67
C ALA A 276 38.13 14.50 -50.15
N TRP A 277 38.64 15.48 -49.43
CA TRP A 277 38.79 15.38 -47.98
C TRP A 277 38.58 16.76 -47.33
N SER A 278 37.64 16.87 -46.39
CA SER A 278 37.33 18.09 -45.65
C SER A 278 37.21 17.76 -44.19
N VAL A 279 37.89 18.52 -43.35
CA VAL A 279 37.85 18.37 -41.89
C VAL A 279 37.03 19.51 -41.29
N GLY A 280 35.97 19.16 -40.59
CA GLY A 280 35.16 20.08 -39.83
C GLY A 280 35.45 19.98 -38.33
N GLN A 281 35.49 21.09 -37.65
CA GLN A 281 35.53 21.13 -36.19
C GLN A 281 34.40 22.03 -35.70
N ARG A 282 33.64 21.53 -34.77
CA ARG A 282 32.44 22.22 -34.25
C ARG A 282 32.56 22.41 -32.77
N LEU A 283 32.05 23.54 -32.28
CA LEU A 283 31.83 23.75 -30.87
C LEU A 283 30.66 22.88 -30.37
N VAL A 284 30.93 22.09 -29.35
CA VAL A 284 29.93 21.20 -28.71
C VAL A 284 29.98 21.40 -27.19
N PRO A 285 28.95 21.00 -26.42
CA PRO A 285 29.03 20.94 -24.97
C PRO A 285 30.23 20.11 -24.51
N ASN A 286 30.97 20.64 -23.54
CA ASN A 286 32.24 20.07 -23.06
C ASN A 286 32.16 19.66 -21.57
N ALA A 287 30.98 19.77 -20.94
CA ALA A 287 30.69 19.27 -19.61
C ALA A 287 29.27 18.71 -19.55
N VAL A 288 29.09 17.68 -18.79
CA VAL A 288 27.78 17.04 -18.56
C VAL A 288 27.63 16.78 -17.06
N THR A 289 26.50 17.23 -16.49
CA THR A 289 26.10 16.91 -15.13
C THR A 289 24.71 16.29 -15.14
N LEU A 290 24.63 15.05 -14.70
CA LEU A 290 23.37 14.32 -14.54
C LEU A 290 23.06 14.18 -13.05
N GLY A 291 21.87 14.59 -12.63
CA GLY A 291 21.33 14.41 -11.30
C GLY A 291 20.35 13.23 -11.23
N ALA A 292 20.24 12.63 -10.06
CA ALA A 292 19.24 11.61 -9.72
C ALA A 292 18.73 11.84 -8.31
N TRP A 293 17.49 11.49 -8.06
CA TRP A 293 16.93 11.48 -6.72
C TRP A 293 16.90 10.05 -6.18
N ASP A 294 17.55 9.84 -5.01
CA ASP A 294 17.45 8.59 -4.27
C ASP A 294 16.34 8.67 -3.24
N GLU A 295 15.23 8.08 -3.54
CA GLU A 295 14.05 8.05 -2.67
C GLU A 295 14.22 7.20 -1.40
N ARG A 296 15.18 6.27 -1.38
CA ARG A 296 15.48 5.44 -0.20
C ARG A 296 16.34 6.17 0.82
N GLN A 297 17.27 6.99 0.32
CA GLN A 297 18.19 7.76 1.16
C GLN A 297 17.78 9.23 1.29
N LEU A 298 16.74 9.66 0.56
CA LEU A 298 16.25 11.04 0.50
C LEU A 298 17.38 12.02 0.16
N GLN A 299 18.24 11.67 -0.80
CA GLN A 299 19.35 12.52 -1.20
C GLN A 299 19.45 12.64 -2.72
N GLY A 300 19.92 13.79 -3.17
CA GLY A 300 20.32 14.00 -4.56
C GLY A 300 21.70 13.40 -4.81
N LEU A 301 21.83 12.67 -5.90
CA LEU A 301 23.11 12.22 -6.43
C LEU A 301 23.38 12.97 -7.72
N ALA A 302 24.63 13.38 -7.96
CA ALA A 302 25.03 14.00 -9.21
C ALA A 302 26.33 13.37 -9.71
N SER A 303 26.40 13.18 -11.01
CA SER A 303 27.63 12.77 -11.68
C SER A 303 28.02 13.83 -12.70
N GLN A 304 29.23 14.32 -12.61
CA GLN A 304 29.79 15.34 -13.52
C GLN A 304 30.95 14.76 -14.31
N ARG A 305 30.98 15.09 -15.61
CA ARG A 305 32.07 14.73 -16.54
C ARG A 305 32.47 15.93 -17.36
N HIS A 306 33.75 16.06 -17.59
CA HIS A 306 34.35 17.09 -18.45
C HIS A 306 35.05 16.43 -19.62
N SER A 307 34.94 17.06 -20.77
CA SER A 307 35.66 16.64 -21.96
C SER A 307 37.17 16.84 -21.79
N THR A 308 37.94 15.88 -22.29
CA THR A 308 39.41 15.96 -22.40
C THR A 308 39.87 16.46 -23.78
N LEU A 309 38.90 16.65 -24.69
CA LEU A 309 39.20 17.13 -26.05
C LEU A 309 39.61 18.63 -26.03
N PRO A 310 40.45 19.10 -26.99
CA PRO A 310 40.84 20.50 -27.07
C PRO A 310 39.68 21.35 -27.62
N HIS A 311 39.08 22.16 -26.78
CA HIS A 311 37.97 23.07 -27.14
C HIS A 311 38.44 24.50 -27.40
N GLY A 312 39.79 24.74 -27.56
CA GLY A 312 40.38 26.09 -27.76
C GLY A 312 40.12 27.01 -26.59
N SER A 313 39.64 28.21 -26.88
CA SER A 313 39.26 29.20 -25.83
C SER A 313 37.81 29.15 -25.42
N ALA A 314 37.08 28.05 -25.75
CA ALA A 314 35.69 27.93 -25.38
C ALA A 314 35.50 27.88 -23.83
N PRO A 315 34.50 28.57 -23.28
CA PRO A 315 34.13 28.42 -21.87
C PRO A 315 33.59 27.02 -21.58
N VAL A 316 33.34 26.73 -20.33
CA VAL A 316 32.61 25.53 -19.95
C VAL A 316 31.18 25.66 -20.49
N LEU A 317 30.82 24.76 -21.39
CA LEU A 317 29.48 24.61 -21.95
C LEU A 317 28.84 23.35 -21.35
N GLU A 318 28.16 23.55 -20.25
CA GLU A 318 27.58 22.44 -19.50
C GLU A 318 26.20 22.05 -20.01
N THR A 319 25.98 20.75 -20.16
CA THR A 319 24.66 20.14 -20.24
C THR A 319 24.27 19.65 -18.84
N TYR A 320 23.37 20.38 -18.18
CA TYR A 320 22.85 20.00 -16.86
C TYR A 320 21.44 19.41 -16.96
N LEU A 321 21.24 18.24 -16.35
CA LEU A 321 19.93 17.60 -16.24
C LEU A 321 19.74 17.07 -14.81
N GLY A 322 19.00 17.79 -13.96
CA GLY A 322 18.83 17.50 -12.54
C GLY A 322 18.03 16.24 -12.22
N HIS A 323 17.32 15.69 -13.20
CA HIS A 323 16.49 14.48 -13.10
C HIS A 323 16.82 13.45 -14.22
N GLY A 324 17.99 13.54 -14.79
CA GLY A 324 18.40 12.76 -15.97
C GLY A 324 18.77 11.33 -15.67
N GLU A 325 19.03 10.97 -14.43
CA GLU A 325 19.36 9.60 -14.08
C GLU A 325 18.14 8.88 -13.51
N ARG A 326 17.78 7.79 -14.18
CA ARG A 326 16.79 6.85 -13.66
C ARG A 326 17.48 5.85 -12.78
N ARG A 327 17.05 5.78 -11.54
CA ARG A 327 17.36 4.64 -10.72
C ARG A 327 16.52 3.46 -11.18
N HIS A 328 17.19 2.49 -11.72
CA HIS A 328 16.61 1.17 -11.92
C HIS A 328 16.75 0.43 -10.59
N ALA A 329 15.97 0.82 -9.60
CA ALA A 329 15.92 0.09 -8.36
C ALA A 329 14.60 -0.68 -8.30
N ASP A 330 14.76 -1.92 -8.05
CA ASP A 330 13.94 -2.82 -7.29
C ASP A 330 12.79 -3.54 -7.97
N GLY A 331 13.17 -4.40 -8.82
CA GLY A 331 12.57 -5.72 -8.88
C GLY A 331 12.90 -6.54 -7.63
N ARG A 332 12.43 -7.75 -7.56
CA ARG A 332 12.54 -8.73 -6.46
C ARG A 332 13.96 -9.06 -5.98
N VAL A 333 14.99 -8.48 -6.55
CA VAL A 333 16.37 -8.81 -6.21
C VAL A 333 16.80 -7.94 -5.05
N ALA A 334 16.82 -8.55 -3.87
CA ALA A 334 17.32 -7.93 -2.64
C ALA A 334 18.78 -7.46 -2.73
N ASP A 335 19.51 -7.91 -3.76
CA ASP A 335 20.93 -7.62 -4.02
C ASP A 335 21.16 -6.61 -5.14
N ALA A 336 20.11 -6.10 -5.81
CA ALA A 336 20.26 -5.01 -6.76
C ALA A 336 20.70 -3.77 -5.99
N GLN A 337 21.98 -3.51 -5.98
CA GLN A 337 22.57 -2.28 -5.43
C GLN A 337 21.86 -1.10 -6.07
N PRO A 338 21.24 -0.21 -5.31
CA PRO A 338 20.63 1.01 -5.84
C PRO A 338 21.68 1.74 -6.66
N GLY A 339 21.30 2.27 -7.84
CA GLY A 339 22.17 2.88 -8.86
C GLY A 339 23.52 3.30 -8.34
N SER A 340 24.55 2.53 -8.65
CA SER A 340 25.88 2.81 -8.12
C SER A 340 26.34 4.15 -8.70
N PRO A 341 27.16 4.94 -8.01
CA PRO A 341 27.82 6.13 -8.58
C PRO A 341 28.46 5.81 -9.94
N ALA A 342 28.99 4.60 -10.12
CA ALA A 342 29.55 4.10 -11.38
C ALA A 342 28.53 4.02 -12.53
N GLN A 343 27.26 3.83 -12.26
CA GLN A 343 26.21 3.82 -13.30
C GLN A 343 25.87 5.23 -13.76
N ALA A 344 25.71 6.17 -12.81
CA ALA A 344 25.53 7.59 -13.10
C ALA A 344 26.72 8.14 -13.91
N GLU A 345 27.92 7.75 -13.51
CA GLU A 345 29.14 8.10 -14.21
C GLU A 345 29.15 7.58 -15.66
N ARG A 346 28.85 6.30 -15.88
CA ARG A 346 28.77 5.74 -17.24
C ARG A 346 27.76 6.47 -18.11
N ARG A 347 26.62 6.89 -17.56
CA ARG A 347 25.62 7.66 -18.32
C ARG A 347 26.10 9.06 -18.67
N ALA A 348 26.70 9.76 -17.70
CA ALA A 348 27.30 11.05 -17.97
C ALA A 348 28.40 10.96 -19.04
N ASP A 349 29.25 9.92 -18.97
CA ASP A 349 30.26 9.62 -19.98
C ASP A 349 29.61 9.34 -21.36
N THR A 350 28.48 8.64 -21.40
CA THR A 350 27.77 8.34 -22.66
C THR A 350 27.20 9.62 -23.29
N VAL A 351 26.57 10.48 -22.49
CA VAL A 351 26.06 11.77 -22.98
C VAL A 351 27.18 12.69 -23.43
N LEU A 352 28.26 12.73 -22.68
CA LEU A 352 29.44 13.51 -23.10
C LEU A 352 30.02 13.00 -24.41
N ALA A 353 30.21 11.68 -24.57
CA ALA A 353 30.68 11.08 -25.82
C ALA A 353 29.71 11.34 -26.98
N ALA A 354 28.41 11.40 -26.75
CA ALA A 354 27.44 11.78 -27.80
C ALA A 354 27.63 13.24 -28.27
N HIS A 355 27.98 14.16 -27.36
CA HIS A 355 28.37 15.51 -27.76
C HIS A 355 29.72 15.52 -28.53
N GLU A 356 30.72 14.80 -28.02
CA GLU A 356 32.06 14.69 -28.61
C GLU A 356 32.05 14.08 -29.98
N LEU A 357 31.10 13.20 -30.33
CA LEU A 357 30.95 12.64 -31.69
C LEU A 357 30.76 13.72 -32.74
N GLY A 358 30.20 14.86 -32.39
CA GLY A 358 30.02 16.01 -33.27
C GLY A 358 31.21 16.98 -33.32
N HIS A 359 32.20 16.84 -32.40
CA HIS A 359 33.28 17.82 -32.24
C HIS A 359 34.19 17.89 -33.46
N ARG A 360 34.66 16.73 -33.98
CA ARG A 360 35.52 16.67 -35.12
C ARG A 360 35.01 15.62 -36.08
N GLN A 361 34.64 16.06 -37.30
CA GLN A 361 34.14 15.18 -38.35
C GLN A 361 34.87 15.44 -39.65
N VAL A 362 35.01 14.38 -40.38
CA VAL A 362 35.59 14.43 -41.76
C VAL A 362 34.47 14.12 -42.72
N GLN A 363 34.36 14.94 -43.77
CA GLN A 363 33.58 14.66 -44.97
C GLN A 363 34.51 14.34 -46.12
N ALA A 364 34.30 13.21 -46.75
CA ALA A 364 35.18 12.76 -47.82
C ALA A 364 34.38 12.16 -48.96
N GLN A 365 35.03 12.10 -50.13
CA GLN A 365 34.52 11.46 -51.34
C GLN A 365 35.58 10.55 -51.93
N GLY A 366 35.16 9.51 -52.64
CA GLY A 366 36.06 8.62 -53.32
C GLY A 366 35.36 7.52 -54.14
N GLY A 367 36.14 6.56 -54.54
CA GLY A 367 35.66 5.38 -55.24
C GLY A 367 35.86 4.09 -54.44
N VAL A 368 35.98 4.19 -53.12
CA VAL A 368 36.27 3.04 -52.25
C VAL A 368 35.05 2.12 -52.11
N ARG A 369 34.98 1.08 -52.93
CA ARG A 369 33.82 0.20 -53.06
C ARG A 369 33.54 -0.70 -51.85
N PRO A 370 34.56 -1.26 -51.15
CA PRO A 370 34.31 -2.12 -49.97
C PRO A 370 33.91 -1.37 -48.68
N MET A 371 33.96 -0.03 -48.70
CA MET A 371 33.72 0.80 -47.48
C MET A 371 32.28 0.66 -46.96
N ALA A 372 32.13 0.42 -45.66
CA ALA A 372 30.85 0.31 -44.94
C ALA A 372 30.87 1.11 -43.60
N PRO A 373 29.70 1.39 -42.98
CA PRO A 373 29.64 1.99 -41.65
C PRO A 373 30.36 1.15 -40.60
N ALA A 374 30.83 1.81 -39.53
CA ALA A 374 31.60 1.24 -38.42
C ALA A 374 32.94 0.61 -38.83
N GLN A 375 33.40 0.76 -40.08
CA GLN A 375 34.74 0.32 -40.49
C GLN A 375 35.80 1.39 -40.24
N ARG A 376 37.00 0.95 -39.86
CA ARG A 376 38.17 1.80 -39.64
C ARG A 376 39.05 1.81 -40.87
N PHE A 377 39.71 2.91 -41.09
CA PHE A 377 40.76 3.05 -42.14
C PHE A 377 41.80 4.09 -41.75
N ALA A 378 42.97 4.04 -42.34
CA ALA A 378 44.01 5.06 -42.24
C ALA A 378 44.18 5.82 -43.55
N ILE A 379 44.23 7.14 -43.52
CA ILE A 379 44.46 7.96 -44.71
C ILE A 379 45.97 8.08 -44.99
N THR A 380 46.37 7.97 -46.29
CA THR A 380 47.73 8.18 -46.76
C THR A 380 47.78 9.13 -47.97
N GLY A 381 48.94 9.75 -48.23
CA GLY A 381 49.15 10.68 -49.37
C GLY A 381 48.41 12.02 -49.21
N HIS A 382 47.91 12.38 -48.04
CA HIS A 382 47.27 13.66 -47.81
C HIS A 382 48.18 14.57 -46.94
N HIS A 383 48.49 15.78 -47.43
CA HIS A 383 49.43 16.73 -46.77
C HIS A 383 49.19 17.01 -45.28
N LEU A 384 47.96 16.98 -44.81
CA LEU A 384 47.61 17.19 -43.37
C LEU A 384 48.08 16.03 -42.47
N TYR A 385 48.33 14.88 -43.00
CA TYR A 385 48.62 13.64 -42.26
C TYR A 385 49.98 13.06 -42.56
N GLU A 386 50.74 13.74 -43.44
CA GLU A 386 52.09 13.30 -43.79
C GLU A 386 53.02 13.40 -42.57
N GLY A 387 53.69 12.31 -42.23
CA GLY A 387 54.56 12.21 -41.06
C GLY A 387 53.82 12.07 -39.72
N GLN A 388 52.50 12.04 -39.70
CA GLN A 388 51.72 11.83 -38.48
C GLN A 388 51.73 10.36 -38.07
N PRO A 389 51.65 10.04 -36.78
CA PRO A 389 51.49 8.68 -36.28
C PRO A 389 50.17 8.07 -36.75
N LEU A 390 50.10 6.73 -36.76
CA LEU A 390 48.96 5.99 -37.28
C LEU A 390 47.63 6.41 -36.62
N GLU A 391 47.62 6.61 -35.29
CA GLU A 391 46.44 6.97 -34.52
C GLU A 391 45.85 8.34 -34.95
N ALA A 392 46.67 9.28 -35.37
CA ALA A 392 46.24 10.61 -35.81
C ALA A 392 45.59 10.60 -37.19
N ARG A 393 45.89 9.56 -38.02
CA ARG A 393 45.38 9.42 -39.36
C ARG A 393 44.36 8.29 -39.54
N GLN A 394 43.97 7.64 -38.46
CA GLN A 394 42.90 6.64 -38.44
C GLN A 394 41.54 7.27 -38.21
N PHE A 395 40.54 6.80 -38.93
CA PHE A 395 39.17 7.28 -38.90
C PHE A 395 38.19 6.12 -38.92
N THR A 396 37.01 6.31 -38.34
CA THR A 396 35.90 5.36 -38.38
C THR A 396 34.74 5.96 -39.18
N VAL A 397 34.21 5.24 -40.13
CA VAL A 397 33.08 5.66 -40.98
C VAL A 397 31.79 5.60 -40.17
N ILE A 398 31.02 6.70 -40.12
CA ILE A 398 29.74 6.76 -39.45
C ILE A 398 28.53 6.88 -40.37
N HIS A 399 28.75 7.39 -41.59
CA HIS A 399 27.72 7.53 -42.62
C HIS A 399 28.36 7.41 -43.99
N ILE A 400 27.73 6.71 -44.89
CA ILE A 400 28.20 6.59 -46.29
C ILE A 400 27.01 6.56 -47.24
N SER A 401 27.14 7.29 -48.35
CA SER A 401 26.24 7.25 -49.50
C SER A 401 27.00 6.76 -50.71
N HIS A 402 26.53 5.70 -51.32
CA HIS A 402 27.08 5.10 -52.56
C HIS A 402 26.21 5.52 -53.74
N GLU A 403 26.79 5.89 -54.81
CA GLU A 403 26.15 6.13 -56.11
C GLU A 403 26.86 5.34 -57.20
N ALA A 404 26.11 4.55 -57.93
CA ALA A 404 26.68 3.79 -59.03
C ALA A 404 25.75 3.77 -60.25
N ALA A 405 26.35 3.87 -61.44
CA ALA A 405 25.64 3.64 -62.69
C ALA A 405 26.25 2.40 -63.40
N ASN A 406 25.36 1.54 -63.85
CA ASN A 406 25.77 0.31 -64.49
C ASN A 406 26.36 0.55 -65.91
N ASN A 407 27.19 -0.36 -66.39
CA ASN A 407 27.74 -0.35 -67.70
C ASN A 407 26.75 -0.98 -68.72
N LEU A 408 25.62 -0.32 -68.96
CA LEU A 408 24.61 -0.70 -69.90
C LEU A 408 25.18 -0.44 -71.34
N GLY A 409 24.79 -1.23 -72.34
CA GLY A 409 25.24 -1.04 -73.68
C GLY A 409 24.84 0.30 -74.33
N ALA A 410 25.57 0.82 -75.29
CA ALA A 410 25.36 2.14 -75.88
C ALA A 410 23.94 2.40 -76.42
N GLN A 411 23.28 1.37 -76.92
CA GLN A 411 21.86 1.47 -77.34
C GLN A 411 20.87 1.61 -76.19
N ALA A 412 21.10 0.95 -75.06
CA ALA A 412 20.29 1.12 -73.87
C ALA A 412 20.57 2.48 -73.24
N ALA A 413 21.82 2.95 -73.28
CA ALA A 413 22.18 4.27 -72.73
C ALA A 413 21.54 5.43 -73.48
N GLU A 414 21.43 5.35 -74.78
CA GLU A 414 20.82 6.35 -75.61
C GLU A 414 19.30 6.50 -75.36
N LEU A 415 18.65 5.37 -75.03
CA LEU A 415 17.21 5.35 -74.68
C LEU A 415 16.92 5.91 -73.28
N LEU A 416 17.90 5.93 -72.41
CA LEU A 416 17.70 6.24 -70.97
C LEU A 416 17.97 7.70 -70.58
N SER A 417 18.73 8.48 -71.51
CA SER A 417 18.95 9.94 -71.38
C SER A 417 19.00 10.54 -70.01
N GLN A 418 19.92 10.18 -69.16
CA GLN A 418 20.15 10.86 -67.89
C GLN A 418 21.61 11.13 -67.59
N PRO A 419 22.01 12.41 -67.44
CA PRO A 419 23.41 12.83 -67.45
C PRO A 419 24.08 12.83 -66.06
N ASP A 420 23.37 12.43 -64.97
CA ASP A 420 23.88 12.70 -63.62
C ASP A 420 25.09 11.85 -63.21
N LEU A 421 25.31 10.70 -63.79
CA LEU A 421 26.42 9.81 -63.51
C LEU A 421 26.93 9.11 -64.81
N GLU A 422 28.24 9.06 -65.00
CA GLU A 422 28.85 8.35 -66.09
C GLU A 422 28.55 6.85 -65.98
N GLN A 423 28.29 6.22 -67.16
CA GLN A 423 28.06 4.77 -67.22
C GLN A 423 29.27 3.96 -66.76
N GLY A 424 29.06 2.89 -66.02
CA GLY A 424 30.13 2.05 -65.47
C GLY A 424 30.92 2.72 -64.35
N SER A 425 30.35 3.75 -63.69
CA SER A 425 31.03 4.49 -62.65
C SER A 425 30.46 4.19 -61.29
N TYR A 426 31.29 4.35 -60.28
CA TYR A 426 30.95 4.30 -58.86
C TYR A 426 31.62 5.43 -58.12
N ARG A 427 30.91 6.05 -57.21
CA ARG A 427 31.43 7.03 -56.25
C ARG A 427 30.75 6.86 -54.91
N ASN A 428 31.44 7.27 -53.86
CA ASN A 428 30.85 7.41 -52.57
C ASN A 428 31.17 8.76 -51.91
N ARG A 429 30.30 9.13 -50.99
CA ARG A 429 30.51 10.26 -50.07
C ARG A 429 30.30 9.72 -48.68
N PHE A 430 31.18 10.06 -47.77
CA PHE A 430 31.03 9.57 -46.39
C PHE A 430 31.45 10.61 -45.37
N THR A 431 30.95 10.39 -44.16
CA THR A 431 31.35 11.09 -42.95
C THR A 431 32.07 10.12 -42.02
N ALA A 432 33.22 10.55 -41.52
CA ALA A 432 34.02 9.77 -40.59
C ALA A 432 34.46 10.61 -39.40
N VAL A 433 34.74 9.96 -38.29
CA VAL A 433 35.29 10.56 -37.07
C VAL A 433 36.65 9.96 -36.75
N PRO A 434 37.53 10.66 -35.99
CA PRO A 434 38.81 10.04 -35.57
C PRO A 434 38.55 8.69 -34.90
N ALA A 435 39.39 7.70 -35.16
CA ALA A 435 39.20 6.35 -34.61
C ALA A 435 39.22 6.28 -33.08
N SER A 436 39.79 7.30 -32.40
CA SER A 436 39.74 7.46 -30.96
C SER A 436 38.41 7.99 -30.42
N THR A 437 37.53 8.51 -31.30
CA THR A 437 36.21 9.01 -30.91
C THR A 437 35.29 7.84 -30.60
N ARG A 438 34.74 7.82 -29.40
CA ARG A 438 33.75 6.80 -28.98
C ARG A 438 32.48 6.93 -29.82
N LEU A 439 32.07 5.87 -30.45
CA LEU A 439 30.78 5.80 -31.16
C LEU A 439 29.68 5.58 -30.12
N VAL A 440 28.75 6.54 -30.02
CA VAL A 440 27.52 6.46 -29.21
C VAL A 440 26.38 7.15 -29.94
N PRO A 441 25.14 6.78 -29.77
CA PRO A 441 24.03 7.45 -30.43
C PRO A 441 23.98 8.95 -30.07
N PRO A 442 23.88 9.85 -31.05
CA PRO A 442 23.87 11.30 -30.79
C PRO A 442 22.65 11.78 -30.04
N ASN A 443 21.57 10.97 -29.99
CA ASN A 443 20.35 11.25 -29.23
C ASN A 443 20.35 10.62 -27.82
N SER A 444 21.51 10.23 -27.27
CA SER A 444 21.60 9.59 -25.95
C SER A 444 21.02 10.46 -24.84
N LEU A 445 21.17 11.79 -24.93
CA LEU A 445 20.54 12.71 -23.96
C LEU A 445 19.01 12.63 -24.03
N GLN A 446 18.43 12.68 -25.24
CA GLN A 446 17.00 12.60 -25.43
C GLN A 446 16.44 11.23 -25.04
N ALA A 447 17.22 10.17 -25.25
CA ALA A 447 16.85 8.82 -24.87
C ALA A 447 16.78 8.58 -23.34
N ILE A 448 17.47 9.40 -22.57
CA ILE A 448 17.38 9.38 -21.10
C ILE A 448 15.98 9.81 -20.63
N VAL A 449 15.36 10.75 -21.35
CA VAL A 449 13.98 11.13 -21.11
C VAL A 449 13.05 10.05 -21.65
N ALA A 450 12.35 9.33 -20.75
CA ALA A 450 11.38 8.30 -21.18
C ALA A 450 10.19 8.90 -21.91
N PRO A 451 9.42 8.09 -22.62
CA PRO A 451 8.12 8.51 -23.13
C PRO A 451 7.31 9.15 -22.03
N THR A 452 6.93 10.41 -22.22
CA THR A 452 6.17 11.15 -21.24
C THR A 452 4.74 10.64 -21.19
N ALA A 453 4.27 10.28 -20.01
CA ALA A 453 2.86 10.00 -19.78
C ALA A 453 2.07 11.32 -19.86
N PRO A 454 0.96 11.40 -20.59
CA PRO A 454 0.24 12.65 -20.81
C PRO A 454 -0.52 13.17 -19.58
N GLY A 455 -0.50 12.45 -18.47
CA GLY A 455 -1.17 12.77 -17.22
C GLY A 455 -1.49 11.53 -16.42
N PRO A 456 -2.26 11.65 -15.33
CA PRO A 456 -2.69 10.50 -14.53
C PRO A 456 -3.48 9.47 -15.35
N GLN A 457 -3.31 8.22 -15.00
CA GLN A 457 -3.96 7.08 -15.65
C GLN A 457 -4.65 6.20 -14.62
N ILE A 458 -5.56 5.37 -15.10
CA ILE A 458 -6.30 4.42 -14.27
C ILE A 458 -5.64 3.05 -14.33
N ALA A 459 -5.56 2.40 -13.16
CA ALA A 459 -5.09 1.05 -13.02
C ALA A 459 -5.91 0.27 -12.01
N THR A 460 -5.86 -1.04 -12.08
CA THR A 460 -6.47 -1.95 -11.10
C THR A 460 -5.39 -2.55 -10.21
N VAL A 461 -5.65 -2.63 -8.92
CA VAL A 461 -4.78 -3.33 -7.97
C VAL A 461 -4.92 -4.83 -8.18
N VAL A 462 -3.80 -5.53 -8.34
CA VAL A 462 -3.78 -6.98 -8.60
C VAL A 462 -3.00 -7.73 -7.53
N ALA A 463 -3.40 -8.97 -7.27
CA ALA A 463 -2.77 -9.86 -6.31
C ALA A 463 -2.92 -11.32 -6.77
N ALA A 464 -2.32 -12.26 -6.05
CA ALA A 464 -2.55 -13.67 -6.26
C ALA A 464 -4.03 -14.04 -6.01
N ALA A 465 -4.49 -15.09 -6.65
CA ALA A 465 -5.87 -15.54 -6.53
C ALA A 465 -6.24 -15.82 -5.06
N GLY A 466 -7.28 -15.15 -4.58
CA GLY A 466 -7.78 -15.29 -3.20
C GLY A 466 -7.06 -14.41 -2.17
N GLU A 467 -6.06 -13.62 -2.56
CA GLU A 467 -5.40 -12.64 -1.69
C GLU A 467 -6.05 -11.25 -1.86
N PRO A 468 -6.79 -10.76 -0.88
CA PRO A 468 -7.41 -9.44 -0.97
C PRO A 468 -6.42 -8.28 -0.79
N LEU A 469 -5.23 -8.57 -0.25
CA LEU A 469 -4.17 -7.60 0.01
C LEU A 469 -2.82 -8.22 -0.28
N HIS A 470 -2.03 -7.57 -1.12
CA HIS A 470 -0.68 -7.99 -1.45
C HIS A 470 0.24 -6.77 -1.48
N THR A 471 1.17 -6.70 -0.53
CA THR A 471 2.14 -5.62 -0.40
C THR A 471 3.54 -6.15 -0.22
N ASP A 472 4.54 -5.37 -0.57
CA ASP A 472 5.90 -5.63 -0.16
C ASP A 472 6.24 -4.94 1.18
N ARG A 473 7.50 -5.10 1.61
CA ARG A 473 8.01 -4.50 2.85
C ARG A 473 7.85 -2.97 2.91
N ASP A 474 7.93 -2.29 1.77
CA ASP A 474 7.90 -0.83 1.69
C ASP A 474 6.47 -0.29 1.46
N GLY A 475 5.46 -1.16 1.57
CA GLY A 475 4.04 -0.80 1.39
C GLY A 475 3.66 -0.53 -0.07
N ARG A 476 4.48 -0.97 -1.03
CA ARG A 476 4.11 -0.93 -2.45
C ARG A 476 3.04 -1.96 -2.74
N ILE A 477 2.20 -1.66 -3.72
CA ILE A 477 1.17 -2.55 -4.24
C ILE A 477 1.46 -2.91 -5.68
N ARG A 478 0.84 -3.96 -6.19
CA ARG A 478 0.89 -4.31 -7.61
C ARG A 478 -0.32 -3.77 -8.33
N ILE A 479 -0.07 -3.11 -9.45
CA ILE A 479 -1.11 -2.57 -10.31
C ILE A 479 -0.98 -3.07 -11.73
N GLN A 480 -2.11 -3.19 -12.42
CA GLN A 480 -2.18 -3.44 -13.85
C GLN A 480 -2.92 -2.30 -14.52
N PHE A 481 -2.29 -1.70 -15.51
CA PHE A 481 -2.92 -0.63 -16.30
C PHE A 481 -4.02 -1.18 -17.21
N ALA A 482 -5.03 -0.35 -17.49
CA ALA A 482 -6.15 -0.71 -18.36
C ALA A 482 -5.72 -1.09 -19.79
N TRP A 483 -4.63 -0.49 -20.30
CA TRP A 483 -4.08 -0.75 -21.64
C TRP A 483 -3.10 -1.93 -21.69
N GLN A 484 -2.76 -2.55 -20.57
CA GLN A 484 -1.75 -3.59 -20.49
C GLN A 484 -2.25 -4.89 -21.13
N ARG A 485 -1.55 -5.33 -22.17
CA ARG A 485 -1.88 -6.50 -22.98
C ARG A 485 -1.13 -7.75 -22.50
N GLY A 486 -1.66 -8.93 -22.81
CA GLY A 486 -1.00 -10.19 -22.53
C GLY A 486 0.15 -10.51 -23.51
N ALA A 487 0.75 -11.67 -23.33
CA ALA A 487 1.91 -12.11 -24.11
C ALA A 487 1.58 -12.35 -25.60
N ALA A 488 0.33 -12.70 -25.91
CA ALA A 488 -0.14 -12.95 -27.27
C ALA A 488 -1.45 -12.17 -27.55
N PRO A 489 -1.37 -10.82 -27.67
CA PRO A 489 -2.57 -10.01 -27.84
C PRO A 489 -3.20 -10.17 -29.21
N LEU A 490 -4.54 -10.18 -29.28
CA LEU A 490 -5.27 -10.10 -30.55
C LEU A 490 -5.08 -8.72 -31.21
N SER A 491 -5.09 -8.70 -32.54
CA SER A 491 -4.87 -7.49 -33.32
C SER A 491 -5.90 -6.38 -33.05
N ALA A 492 -7.10 -6.74 -32.65
CA ALA A 492 -8.25 -5.81 -32.56
C ALA A 492 -8.70 -5.54 -31.11
N GLY A 493 -8.07 -6.05 -30.08
CA GLY A 493 -8.61 -5.85 -28.74
C GLY A 493 -7.71 -6.13 -27.55
N LEU A 494 -8.11 -5.61 -26.42
CA LEU A 494 -7.48 -5.84 -25.11
C LEU A 494 -8.00 -7.11 -24.44
N SER A 495 -9.17 -7.60 -24.84
CA SER A 495 -9.81 -8.78 -24.30
C SER A 495 -10.12 -9.81 -25.39
N ALA A 496 -10.11 -11.09 -25.05
CA ALA A 496 -10.55 -12.14 -25.94
C ALA A 496 -12.06 -11.98 -26.24
N PRO A 497 -12.51 -12.19 -27.49
CA PRO A 497 -13.94 -12.31 -27.78
C PRO A 497 -14.58 -13.41 -26.94
N ALA A 498 -15.85 -13.22 -26.61
CA ALA A 498 -16.62 -14.22 -25.90
C ALA A 498 -16.61 -15.55 -26.69
N GLY A 499 -16.11 -16.62 -26.08
CA GLY A 499 -15.99 -17.96 -26.68
C GLY A 499 -14.56 -18.45 -26.96
N LEU A 500 -13.54 -17.59 -26.88
CA LEU A 500 -12.13 -18.00 -26.96
C LEU A 500 -11.56 -18.25 -25.56
N GLN A 501 -12.23 -19.09 -24.79
CA GLN A 501 -11.70 -19.50 -23.47
C GLN A 501 -10.59 -20.53 -23.67
N GLY A 502 -9.36 -20.18 -23.23
CA GLY A 502 -8.25 -21.11 -23.12
C GLY A 502 -7.08 -20.92 -24.07
N GLU A 503 -7.15 -20.00 -25.04
CA GLU A 503 -6.01 -19.65 -25.89
C GLU A 503 -5.35 -18.36 -25.47
N ALA A 504 -4.06 -18.27 -25.75
CA ALA A 504 -3.10 -17.24 -25.38
C ALA A 504 -3.69 -15.92 -24.89
N ALA A 505 -3.45 -15.58 -23.65
CA ALA A 505 -4.01 -14.41 -22.97
C ALA A 505 -3.81 -13.13 -23.80
N THR A 506 -4.89 -12.65 -24.41
CA THR A 506 -4.89 -11.40 -25.19
C THR A 506 -4.81 -10.18 -24.29
N HIS A 507 -5.22 -10.35 -23.05
CA HIS A 507 -5.15 -9.37 -21.96
C HIS A 507 -4.12 -9.82 -20.93
N ALA A 508 -3.56 -8.89 -20.16
CA ALA A 508 -2.72 -9.26 -19.03
C ALA A 508 -3.51 -10.08 -18.00
N SER A 509 -2.83 -10.91 -17.23
CA SER A 509 -3.47 -11.97 -16.42
C SER A 509 -4.35 -11.48 -15.27
N HIS A 510 -4.32 -10.20 -14.90
CA HIS A 510 -5.00 -9.61 -13.74
C HIS A 510 -4.65 -10.28 -12.41
N ASP A 511 -3.41 -10.74 -12.28
CA ASP A 511 -2.87 -11.34 -11.06
C ASP A 511 -1.47 -10.75 -10.76
N GLU A 512 -0.78 -11.32 -9.77
CA GLU A 512 0.55 -10.87 -9.38
C GLU A 512 1.61 -10.95 -10.50
N ARG A 513 1.39 -11.75 -11.53
CA ARG A 513 2.34 -11.93 -12.66
C ARG A 513 2.33 -10.73 -13.61
N SER A 514 1.16 -10.13 -13.81
CA SER A 514 1.01 -8.93 -14.65
C SER A 514 1.24 -7.64 -13.90
N GLY A 515 1.17 -7.68 -12.58
CA GLY A 515 1.22 -6.48 -11.73
C GLY A 515 2.61 -5.87 -11.63
N THR A 516 2.66 -4.55 -11.74
CA THR A 516 3.86 -3.73 -11.50
C THR A 516 3.86 -3.20 -10.07
N TRP A 517 5.00 -3.27 -9.37
CA TRP A 517 5.17 -2.69 -8.03
C TRP A 517 5.20 -1.17 -8.05
N VAL A 518 4.28 -0.53 -7.36
CA VAL A 518 4.11 0.92 -7.34
C VAL A 518 3.93 1.43 -5.91
N ARG A 519 4.57 2.57 -5.61
CA ARG A 519 4.39 3.26 -4.32
C ARG A 519 3.01 3.88 -4.23
N VAL A 520 2.46 3.94 -3.02
CA VAL A 520 1.18 4.61 -2.72
C VAL A 520 1.45 5.90 -1.97
N ALA A 521 1.02 7.02 -2.54
CA ALA A 521 1.08 8.32 -1.86
C ALA A 521 0.13 8.31 -0.65
N GLN A 522 0.61 8.84 0.46
CA GLN A 522 -0.16 8.99 1.70
C GLN A 522 -0.34 10.48 2.01
N HIS A 523 -1.43 10.84 2.68
CA HIS A 523 -1.67 12.24 3.09
C HIS A 523 -0.60 12.76 4.06
N LEU A 524 -0.10 11.89 4.92
CA LEU A 524 0.99 12.16 5.86
C LEU A 524 1.94 10.97 5.85
N ALA A 525 3.24 11.23 5.81
CA ALA A 525 4.26 10.19 5.85
C ALA A 525 5.51 10.67 6.59
N GLY A 526 6.03 9.86 7.50
CA GLY A 526 7.25 10.14 8.25
C GLY A 526 7.75 8.90 9.02
N PRO A 527 8.88 8.99 9.72
CA PRO A 527 9.46 7.87 10.45
C PRO A 527 8.55 7.43 11.61
N ASN A 528 7.89 6.30 11.48
CA ASN A 528 6.94 5.71 12.43
C ASN A 528 5.70 6.58 12.73
N TRP A 529 5.33 7.48 11.82
CA TRP A 529 4.09 8.27 11.92
C TRP A 529 3.52 8.59 10.54
N GLY A 530 2.22 8.83 10.47
CA GLY A 530 1.53 9.18 9.23
C GLY A 530 0.27 8.34 9.01
N THR A 531 -0.25 8.40 7.78
CA THR A 531 -1.42 7.61 7.36
C THR A 531 -0.99 6.40 6.56
N VAL A 532 -1.70 5.29 6.71
CA VAL A 532 -1.47 4.08 5.91
C VAL A 532 -2.82 3.60 5.40
N PHE A 533 -3.09 3.85 4.11
CA PHE A 533 -4.26 3.34 3.41
C PHE A 533 -3.79 2.52 2.21
N THR A 534 -3.82 1.21 2.35
CA THR A 534 -3.37 0.30 1.32
C THR A 534 -4.53 -0.11 0.43
N PRO A 535 -4.50 0.22 -0.88
CA PRO A 535 -5.51 -0.26 -1.83
C PRO A 535 -5.52 -1.78 -1.91
N ARG A 536 -6.71 -2.36 -1.95
CA ARG A 536 -6.91 -3.82 -2.01
C ARG A 536 -7.00 -4.30 -3.44
N ALA A 537 -6.77 -5.60 -3.64
CA ALA A 537 -6.96 -6.25 -4.94
C ALA A 537 -8.37 -5.98 -5.47
N GLY A 538 -8.48 -5.64 -6.76
CA GLY A 538 -9.73 -5.26 -7.41
C GLY A 538 -10.11 -3.78 -7.27
N SER A 539 -9.41 -2.99 -6.44
CA SER A 539 -9.65 -1.55 -6.35
C SER A 539 -9.13 -0.82 -7.58
N GLU A 540 -9.87 0.20 -8.02
CA GLU A 540 -9.42 1.13 -9.04
C GLU A 540 -8.58 2.24 -8.40
N VAL A 541 -7.40 2.51 -8.97
CA VAL A 541 -6.47 3.51 -8.49
C VAL A 541 -6.10 4.49 -9.59
N MET A 542 -5.91 5.73 -9.18
CA MET A 542 -5.35 6.79 -10.03
C MET A 542 -3.83 6.79 -9.87
N VAL A 543 -3.12 6.69 -10.97
CA VAL A 543 -1.66 6.60 -11.04
C VAL A 543 -1.13 7.83 -11.75
N ASP A 544 -0.25 8.55 -11.11
CA ASP A 544 0.53 9.63 -11.73
C ASP A 544 1.97 9.19 -11.93
N PHE A 545 2.76 9.99 -12.63
CA PHE A 545 4.09 9.63 -13.06
C PHE A 545 5.08 10.73 -12.65
N ILE A 546 6.09 10.37 -11.89
CA ILE A 546 7.11 11.33 -11.45
C ILE A 546 7.84 11.87 -12.68
N ASP A 547 7.89 13.20 -12.81
CA ASP A 547 8.43 13.92 -13.98
C ASP A 547 7.78 13.53 -15.33
N GLY A 548 6.56 12.98 -15.31
CA GLY A 548 5.89 12.46 -16.50
C GLY A 548 6.54 11.18 -17.07
N ASP A 549 7.39 10.51 -16.33
CA ASP A 549 8.09 9.30 -16.77
C ASP A 549 7.20 8.06 -16.56
N ILE A 550 6.80 7.42 -17.67
CA ILE A 550 5.94 6.22 -17.65
C ILE A 550 6.53 5.07 -16.81
N ASP A 551 7.85 5.03 -16.62
CA ASP A 551 8.53 4.02 -15.83
C ASP A 551 8.64 4.39 -14.34
N ARG A 552 8.06 5.53 -13.91
CA ARG A 552 8.05 6.00 -12.52
C ARG A 552 6.63 6.25 -11.99
N PRO A 553 5.74 5.25 -12.02
CA PRO A 553 4.37 5.38 -11.56
C PRO A 553 4.28 5.53 -10.04
N VAL A 554 3.32 6.34 -9.57
CA VAL A 554 2.94 6.49 -8.16
C VAL A 554 1.41 6.52 -8.07
N VAL A 555 0.83 5.69 -7.22
CA VAL A 555 -0.59 5.74 -6.91
C VAL A 555 -0.86 6.97 -6.06
N ILE A 556 -1.71 7.88 -6.56
CA ILE A 556 -2.06 9.15 -5.89
C ILE A 556 -3.45 9.16 -5.28
N GLY A 557 -4.27 8.15 -5.55
CA GLY A 557 -5.62 8.04 -5.00
C GLY A 557 -6.32 6.74 -5.37
N GLN A 558 -7.46 6.51 -4.73
CA GLN A 558 -8.38 5.42 -5.05
C GLN A 558 -9.67 6.01 -5.59
N LEU A 559 -10.32 5.32 -6.50
CA LEU A 559 -11.58 5.73 -7.11
C LEU A 559 -12.67 4.71 -6.80
N HIS A 560 -13.86 5.21 -6.56
CA HIS A 560 -15.05 4.37 -6.59
C HIS A 560 -15.53 4.24 -8.04
N HIS A 561 -16.03 3.08 -8.40
CA HIS A 561 -16.48 2.76 -9.76
C HIS A 561 -17.92 2.22 -9.75
N GLY A 562 -18.53 2.14 -10.92
CA GLY A 562 -19.97 1.84 -11.05
C GLY A 562 -20.40 0.40 -10.72
N GLN A 563 -19.47 -0.50 -10.42
CA GLN A 563 -19.80 -1.89 -10.06
C GLN A 563 -19.99 -2.09 -8.55
N HIS A 564 -19.62 -1.11 -7.71
CA HIS A 564 -19.70 -1.19 -6.25
C HIS A 564 -20.40 0.03 -5.70
N GLU A 565 -21.28 -0.20 -4.74
CA GLU A 565 -21.87 0.92 -4.00
C GLU A 565 -20.83 1.61 -3.13
N LEU A 566 -21.00 2.94 -2.99
CA LEU A 566 -20.22 3.73 -2.04
C LEU A 566 -20.53 3.28 -0.60
N PRO A 567 -19.59 3.45 0.34
CA PRO A 567 -19.93 3.35 1.75
C PRO A 567 -21.13 4.25 2.07
N TRP A 568 -22.05 3.76 2.88
CA TRP A 568 -23.27 4.49 3.28
C TRP A 568 -24.12 4.96 2.07
N PRO A 569 -24.66 4.02 1.30
CA PRO A 569 -25.50 4.36 0.16
C PRO A 569 -26.72 5.18 0.58
N ALA A 570 -27.21 6.02 -0.28
CA ALA A 570 -28.35 6.91 0.01
C ALA A 570 -29.69 6.16 0.22
N GLY A 571 -29.82 4.98 -0.37
CA GLY A 571 -31.01 4.13 -0.34
C GLY A 571 -31.57 3.87 -1.73
N VAL A 572 -32.41 2.84 -1.85
CA VAL A 572 -32.92 2.33 -3.13
C VAL A 572 -33.90 3.29 -3.83
N ASP A 573 -34.51 4.20 -3.09
CA ASP A 573 -35.52 5.17 -3.56
C ASP A 573 -34.93 6.53 -3.90
N THR A 574 -33.61 6.70 -3.74
CA THR A 574 -32.93 7.97 -4.08
C THR A 574 -32.22 7.83 -5.43
N GLY A 575 -32.21 8.88 -6.20
CA GLY A 575 -31.42 8.92 -7.44
C GLY A 575 -29.91 9.03 -7.23
N ALA A 576 -29.44 9.05 -5.95
CA ALA A 576 -28.04 9.19 -5.57
C ALA A 576 -27.50 7.91 -4.93
N ASN A 577 -26.23 7.61 -5.18
CA ASN A 577 -25.56 6.42 -4.65
C ASN A 577 -24.84 6.63 -3.31
N HIS A 578 -25.00 7.77 -2.68
CA HIS A 578 -24.38 8.09 -1.38
C HIS A 578 -25.25 9.01 -0.53
N GLY A 579 -24.97 9.11 0.76
CA GLY A 579 -25.73 9.87 1.71
C GLY A 579 -25.68 11.39 1.59
N GLY A 580 -24.84 11.94 0.75
CA GLY A 580 -24.70 13.37 0.51
C GLY A 580 -24.01 14.14 1.63
N THR A 581 -24.50 14.02 2.86
CA THR A 581 -23.97 14.70 4.06
C THR A 581 -23.00 13.82 4.87
N ILE A 582 -22.84 12.56 4.50
CA ILE A 582 -22.01 11.60 5.23
C ILE A 582 -20.61 11.57 4.66
N SER A 583 -19.64 11.68 5.54
CA SER A 583 -18.21 11.49 5.26
C SER A 583 -17.56 10.60 6.31
N GLY A 584 -16.36 10.07 6.02
CA GLY A 584 -15.63 9.24 6.95
C GLY A 584 -14.95 8.04 6.32
N TRP A 585 -14.63 7.05 7.12
CA TRP A 585 -14.00 5.80 6.70
C TRP A 585 -14.87 4.60 7.02
N HIS A 586 -14.92 3.69 6.06
CA HIS A 586 -15.55 2.39 6.22
C HIS A 586 -14.59 1.34 5.70
N SER A 587 -13.99 0.57 6.60
CA SER A 587 -13.16 -0.58 6.23
C SER A 587 -14.05 -1.80 5.96
N SER A 588 -13.48 -2.80 5.33
CA SER A 588 -14.07 -4.12 5.24
C SER A 588 -13.11 -5.14 5.82
N HIS A 589 -13.59 -6.12 6.54
CA HIS A 589 -12.80 -7.29 6.94
C HIS A 589 -12.21 -7.96 5.69
N LEU A 590 -11.07 -8.65 5.82
CA LEU A 590 -10.44 -9.30 4.65
C LEU A 590 -11.32 -10.39 4.05
N ASP A 591 -12.11 -11.07 4.86
CA ASP A 591 -13.09 -12.09 4.44
C ASP A 591 -14.49 -11.54 4.18
N GLY A 592 -14.69 -10.22 4.31
CA GLY A 592 -15.99 -9.56 4.14
C GLY A 592 -16.95 -9.70 5.33
N SER A 593 -16.56 -10.36 6.44
CA SER A 593 -17.46 -10.70 7.56
C SER A 593 -17.70 -9.55 8.54
N GLY A 594 -17.08 -8.38 8.37
CA GLY A 594 -17.19 -7.25 9.28
C GLY A 594 -16.57 -5.97 8.76
N ALA A 595 -16.66 -4.90 9.56
CA ALA A 595 -16.17 -3.57 9.20
C ALA A 595 -15.82 -2.73 10.42
N ASN A 596 -14.88 -1.80 10.25
CA ASN A 596 -14.67 -0.67 11.13
C ASN A 596 -15.16 0.60 10.47
N GLN A 597 -15.73 1.51 11.26
CA GLN A 597 -16.31 2.76 10.74
C GLN A 597 -15.87 3.96 11.57
N TRP A 598 -15.54 5.04 10.88
CA TRP A 598 -15.59 6.40 11.41
C TRP A 598 -16.49 7.22 10.51
N LEU A 599 -17.67 7.57 11.01
CA LEU A 599 -18.71 8.26 10.26
C LEU A 599 -18.95 9.65 10.87
N ILE A 600 -19.04 10.64 10.02
CA ILE A 600 -19.45 12.01 10.30
C ILE A 600 -20.65 12.32 9.41
N ASP A 601 -21.73 12.80 9.97
CA ASP A 601 -22.92 13.22 9.23
C ASP A 601 -23.26 14.67 9.57
N ASP A 602 -23.15 15.55 8.57
CA ASP A 602 -23.38 16.99 8.67
C ASP A 602 -24.81 17.39 8.30
N ALA A 603 -25.75 16.46 8.29
CA ALA A 603 -27.15 16.73 7.99
C ALA A 603 -27.75 17.73 8.98
N THR A 604 -28.44 18.76 8.46
CA THR A 604 -29.07 19.81 9.27
C THR A 604 -30.06 19.23 10.28
N GLY A 605 -29.84 19.52 11.56
CA GLY A 605 -30.65 19.01 12.66
C GLY A 605 -30.38 17.55 13.05
N GLN A 606 -29.44 16.87 12.39
CA GLN A 606 -29.10 15.47 12.63
C GLN A 606 -27.58 15.25 12.74
N LEU A 607 -26.87 16.27 13.20
CA LEU A 607 -25.42 16.23 13.34
C LEU A 607 -25.00 15.06 14.24
N ARG A 608 -24.13 14.20 13.72
CA ARG A 608 -23.66 13.00 14.45
C ARG A 608 -22.26 12.55 14.05
N MET A 609 -21.63 11.88 14.99
CA MET A 609 -20.35 11.19 14.78
C MET A 609 -20.47 9.76 15.33
N ARG A 610 -19.89 8.78 14.63
CA ARG A 610 -19.91 7.39 15.04
C ARG A 610 -18.57 6.73 14.80
N LEU A 611 -18.05 6.08 15.84
CA LEU A 611 -16.96 5.09 15.74
C LEU A 611 -17.55 3.72 16.03
N ALA A 612 -17.39 2.77 15.14
CA ALA A 612 -17.94 1.44 15.34
C ALA A 612 -17.02 0.36 14.77
N SER A 613 -17.03 -0.79 15.43
CA SER A 613 -16.41 -2.03 14.97
C SER A 613 -17.45 -3.14 15.02
N HIS A 614 -17.55 -3.90 13.94
CA HIS A 614 -18.48 -5.02 13.84
C HIS A 614 -17.83 -6.19 13.12
N GLY A 615 -17.94 -7.37 13.71
CA GLY A 615 -17.42 -8.61 13.12
C GLY A 615 -18.20 -9.82 13.64
N SER A 616 -18.28 -10.86 12.83
CA SER A 616 -19.02 -12.08 13.16
C SER A 616 -18.49 -12.79 14.41
N GLN A 617 -17.21 -12.64 14.73
CA GLN A 617 -16.58 -13.25 15.91
C GLN A 617 -16.39 -12.28 17.08
N THR A 618 -16.29 -10.99 16.79
CA THR A 618 -16.00 -9.96 17.81
C THR A 618 -17.22 -9.22 18.31
N GLY A 619 -18.39 -9.49 17.72
CA GLY A 619 -19.62 -8.77 18.05
C GLY A 619 -19.60 -7.33 17.57
N HIS A 620 -20.46 -6.52 18.15
CA HIS A 620 -20.59 -5.09 17.85
C HIS A 620 -20.04 -4.25 19.00
N SER A 621 -19.32 -3.19 18.66
CA SER A 621 -18.87 -2.17 19.60
C SER A 621 -18.99 -0.80 18.95
N GLU A 622 -19.57 0.19 19.66
CA GLU A 622 -19.70 1.54 19.10
C GLU A 622 -19.61 2.65 20.13
N LEU A 623 -19.19 3.80 19.65
CA LEU A 623 -19.26 5.09 20.31
C LEU A 623 -19.93 6.06 19.35
N SER A 624 -21.11 6.55 19.72
CA SER A 624 -21.89 7.49 18.93
C SER A 624 -22.16 8.79 19.70
N LEU A 625 -22.08 9.91 19.00
CA LEU A 625 -22.25 11.25 19.55
C LEU A 625 -23.28 12.03 18.71
N GLY A 626 -24.11 12.81 19.38
CA GLY A 626 -25.06 13.72 18.74
C GLY A 626 -26.40 13.05 18.44
N HIS A 627 -26.86 13.09 17.20
CA HIS A 627 -28.15 12.53 16.80
C HIS A 627 -28.01 11.01 16.61
N LEU A 628 -28.65 10.23 17.48
CA LEU A 628 -28.54 8.78 17.51
C LEU A 628 -29.65 8.16 16.67
N ILE A 629 -29.29 7.27 15.73
CA ILE A 629 -30.23 6.54 14.89
C ILE A 629 -29.90 5.06 14.84
N GLN A 630 -30.89 4.24 14.55
CA GLN A 630 -30.69 2.87 14.16
C GLN A 630 -30.07 2.83 12.75
N HIS A 631 -28.85 2.33 12.64
CA HIS A 631 -28.20 2.21 11.34
C HIS A 631 -28.83 1.09 10.53
N SER A 632 -29.38 1.42 9.35
CA SER A 632 -29.94 0.44 8.41
C SER A 632 -29.31 0.65 7.03
N ALA A 633 -29.29 -0.40 6.23
CA ALA A 633 -28.92 -0.32 4.81
C ALA A 633 -29.96 0.44 3.97
N GLN A 634 -31.17 0.63 4.49
CA GLN A 634 -32.26 1.33 3.82
C GLN A 634 -32.19 2.82 4.21
N GLY A 635 -31.81 3.66 3.28
CA GLY A 635 -31.92 5.11 3.40
C GLY A 635 -33.35 5.55 3.13
N GLY A 636 -33.80 6.65 3.74
CA GLY A 636 -35.07 7.30 3.42
C GLY A 636 -34.88 8.42 2.41
N PRO A 637 -35.98 9.02 1.90
CA PRO A 637 -35.93 10.17 1.04
C PRO A 637 -35.20 11.35 1.71
N GLY A 638 -34.29 12.00 1.00
CA GLY A 638 -33.59 13.19 1.44
C GLY A 638 -32.21 12.98 2.04
N HIS A 639 -31.64 11.79 2.02
CA HIS A 639 -30.26 11.46 2.42
C HIS A 639 -29.85 11.68 3.87
N ALA A 640 -30.63 12.45 4.64
CA ALA A 640 -30.28 12.91 5.98
C ALA A 640 -30.54 11.86 7.07
N GLN A 641 -31.58 11.06 6.93
CA GLN A 641 -31.98 10.08 7.96
C GLN A 641 -31.94 8.66 7.39
N ARG A 642 -31.17 7.78 8.03
CA ARG A 642 -30.98 6.39 7.58
C ARG A 642 -31.55 5.35 8.50
N GLY A 643 -32.38 5.72 9.41
CA GLY A 643 -33.01 4.83 10.35
C GLY A 643 -33.83 5.55 11.40
N THR A 644 -34.45 4.77 12.27
CA THR A 644 -35.29 5.30 13.34
C THR A 644 -34.46 6.11 14.32
N TRP A 645 -34.96 7.29 14.71
CA TRP A 645 -34.36 8.10 15.76
C TRP A 645 -34.40 7.38 17.10
N LEU A 646 -33.25 7.33 17.79
CA LEU A 646 -33.06 6.67 19.07
C LEU A 646 -32.85 7.67 20.22
N GLY A 647 -32.57 8.92 19.91
CA GLY A 647 -32.27 9.95 20.91
C GLY A 647 -31.14 10.86 20.50
N SER A 648 -30.64 11.65 21.46
CA SER A 648 -29.49 12.55 21.23
C SER A 648 -28.54 12.50 22.43
N GLY A 649 -27.25 12.53 22.19
CA GLY A 649 -26.24 12.58 23.23
C GLY A 649 -25.07 11.64 23.00
N PHE A 650 -24.58 11.03 24.04
CA PHE A 650 -23.47 10.08 24.04
C PHE A 650 -24.01 8.65 24.18
N TYR A 651 -23.59 7.74 23.33
CA TYR A 651 -23.93 6.34 23.40
C TYR A 651 -22.67 5.49 23.17
N GLY A 652 -22.32 4.69 24.21
CA GLY A 652 -21.24 3.69 24.12
C GLY A 652 -21.82 2.30 24.39
N ALA A 653 -21.62 1.37 23.48
CA ALA A 653 -22.17 0.02 23.60
C ALA A 653 -21.20 -1.03 23.02
N THR A 654 -21.25 -2.23 23.64
CA THR A 654 -20.50 -3.40 23.15
C THR A 654 -21.22 -4.69 23.51
N ASP A 655 -21.15 -5.68 22.62
CA ASP A 655 -21.56 -7.06 22.93
C ASP A 655 -20.47 -7.83 23.69
N GLY A 656 -19.28 -7.27 23.81
CA GLY A 656 -18.16 -7.83 24.56
C GLY A 656 -18.00 -7.24 25.96
N TRP A 657 -16.80 -7.15 26.44
CA TRP A 657 -16.43 -6.60 27.75
C TRP A 657 -16.13 -5.11 27.66
N ALA A 658 -16.66 -4.33 28.62
CA ALA A 658 -16.36 -2.91 28.73
C ALA A 658 -15.54 -2.62 29.99
N ILE A 659 -14.47 -1.86 29.89
CA ILE A 659 -13.65 -1.41 31.00
C ILE A 659 -13.48 0.11 30.92
N VAL A 660 -13.83 0.81 32.02
CA VAL A 660 -13.53 2.24 32.17
C VAL A 660 -12.53 2.38 33.32
N ARG A 661 -11.32 2.80 33.04
CA ARG A 661 -10.25 3.02 34.02
C ARG A 661 -9.69 4.42 33.90
N ALA A 662 -9.52 5.09 35.05
CA ALA A 662 -8.87 6.38 35.12
C ALA A 662 -7.92 6.42 36.33
N ALA A 663 -6.61 6.54 36.08
CA ALA A 663 -5.60 6.53 37.15
C ALA A 663 -5.73 7.71 38.12
N GLY A 664 -6.23 8.84 37.69
CA GLY A 664 -6.44 10.04 38.49
C GLY A 664 -7.81 10.10 39.20
N GLY A 665 -8.72 9.17 38.89
CA GLY A 665 -10.08 9.13 39.39
C GLY A 665 -11.16 9.24 38.32
N LEU A 666 -12.39 8.84 38.66
CA LEU A 666 -13.54 8.81 37.76
C LEU A 666 -14.70 9.60 38.40
N LEU A 667 -15.20 10.61 37.71
CA LEU A 667 -16.41 11.36 38.07
C LEU A 667 -17.53 10.99 37.09
N LEU A 668 -18.60 10.43 37.59
CA LEU A 668 -19.87 10.22 36.90
C LEU A 668 -20.93 11.14 37.49
N SER A 669 -21.32 12.16 36.74
CA SER A 669 -22.21 13.22 37.21
C SER A 669 -23.32 13.50 36.22
N THR A 670 -24.52 13.77 36.72
CA THR A 670 -25.65 14.32 35.95
C THR A 670 -25.89 15.82 36.21
N SER A 671 -24.97 16.44 36.94
CA SER A 671 -25.01 17.88 37.18
C SER A 671 -24.64 18.62 35.88
N ALA A 672 -25.60 19.41 35.34
CA ALA A 672 -25.42 20.10 34.09
C ALA A 672 -24.35 21.21 34.18
N ARG A 673 -23.60 21.39 33.13
CA ARG A 673 -22.67 22.51 32.96
C ARG A 673 -23.16 23.42 31.85
N PRO A 674 -23.20 24.75 32.04
CA PRO A 674 -23.61 25.67 30.98
C PRO A 674 -22.71 25.58 29.79
N ALA A 675 -23.28 25.46 28.60
CA ALA A 675 -22.53 25.55 27.34
C ALA A 675 -22.22 27.01 26.97
N GLN A 676 -21.01 27.29 26.51
CA GLN A 676 -20.64 28.55 25.89
C GLN A 676 -20.13 28.25 24.48
N GLY A 677 -20.96 28.55 23.47
CA GLY A 677 -20.69 28.16 22.10
C GLY A 677 -20.59 26.64 21.94
N ALA A 678 -19.46 26.13 21.39
CA ALA A 678 -19.22 24.71 21.19
C ALA A 678 -18.56 23.99 22.39
N SER A 679 -18.40 24.65 23.54
CA SER A 679 -17.75 24.07 24.74
C SER A 679 -18.51 24.38 25.99
N VAL A 680 -18.21 23.71 27.12
CA VAL A 680 -18.75 23.99 28.44
C VAL A 680 -17.86 24.94 29.21
N ALA A 681 -18.47 25.75 30.09
CA ALA A 681 -17.79 26.81 30.87
C ALA A 681 -17.14 26.32 32.15
N SER A 682 -17.00 25.01 32.38
CA SER A 682 -16.45 24.46 33.62
C SER A 682 -15.22 23.56 33.31
N THR A 683 -14.46 23.30 34.38
CA THR A 683 -13.33 22.33 34.28
C THR A 683 -13.85 20.89 34.23
N GLN A 684 -13.03 20.00 33.71
CA GLN A 684 -13.33 18.59 33.55
C GLN A 684 -13.75 17.91 34.84
N MET A 685 -13.10 18.22 35.97
CA MET A 685 -13.31 17.59 37.26
C MET A 685 -14.06 18.51 38.26
N ASP A 686 -14.87 19.45 37.77
CA ASP A 686 -15.72 20.28 38.62
C ASP A 686 -16.80 19.44 39.31
N ALA A 687 -16.64 19.28 40.60
CA ALA A 687 -17.50 18.47 41.48
C ALA A 687 -18.09 19.30 42.62
N ALA A 688 -18.36 20.58 42.40
CA ALA A 688 -18.82 21.51 43.42
C ALA A 688 -20.12 21.04 44.15
N GLU A 689 -21.07 20.49 43.42
CA GLU A 689 -22.33 19.97 43.97
C GLU A 689 -22.08 18.75 44.85
N ALA A 690 -21.27 17.82 44.41
CA ALA A 690 -20.92 16.62 45.18
C ALA A 690 -20.23 16.98 46.51
N VAL A 691 -19.29 17.94 46.46
CA VAL A 691 -18.61 18.46 47.66
C VAL A 691 -19.59 19.11 48.61
N ALA A 692 -20.58 19.87 48.14
CA ALA A 692 -21.62 20.48 48.97
C ALA A 692 -22.49 19.41 49.65
N GLN A 693 -22.88 18.35 48.94
CA GLN A 693 -23.65 17.22 49.48
C GLN A 693 -22.87 16.45 50.57
N LEU A 694 -21.58 16.18 50.33
CA LEU A 694 -20.71 15.53 51.34
C LEU A 694 -20.56 16.37 52.63
N LYS A 695 -20.42 17.68 52.50
CA LYS A 695 -20.38 18.60 53.62
C LYS A 695 -21.71 18.61 54.40
N GLY A 696 -22.84 18.61 53.69
CA GLY A 696 -24.17 18.48 54.35
C GLY A 696 -24.32 17.17 55.10
N ALA A 697 -23.89 16.05 54.52
CA ALA A 697 -23.91 14.76 55.21
C ALA A 697 -22.98 14.72 56.44
N GLN A 698 -21.82 15.35 56.37
CA GLN A 698 -20.91 15.49 57.51
C GLN A 698 -21.57 16.29 58.66
N GLN A 699 -22.12 17.45 58.35
CA GLN A 699 -22.79 18.30 59.36
C GLN A 699 -23.93 17.58 60.06
N LEU A 700 -24.80 16.87 59.35
CA LEU A 700 -25.87 16.07 59.88
C LEU A 700 -25.31 14.95 60.79
N GLY A 701 -24.31 14.24 60.30
CA GLY A 701 -23.68 13.17 61.09
C GLY A 701 -23.05 13.65 62.38
N GLU A 702 -22.42 14.84 62.38
CA GLU A 702 -21.83 15.50 63.53
C GLU A 702 -22.91 15.86 64.58
N ALA A 703 -23.98 16.53 64.15
CA ALA A 703 -25.08 16.96 65.03
C ALA A 703 -25.78 15.78 65.74
N LEU A 704 -26.09 14.73 64.99
CA LEU A 704 -26.71 13.53 65.52
C LEU A 704 -25.79 12.74 66.49
N SER A 705 -24.54 12.64 66.14
CA SER A 705 -23.50 11.96 66.92
C SER A 705 -23.23 12.69 68.23
N GLN A 706 -23.20 14.01 68.21
CA GLN A 706 -23.12 14.83 69.47
C GLN A 706 -24.32 14.66 70.36
N SER A 707 -25.50 14.70 69.81
CA SER A 707 -26.76 14.45 70.61
C SER A 707 -26.75 13.05 71.19
N ALA A 708 -26.39 12.03 70.47
CA ALA A 708 -26.30 10.65 70.94
C ALA A 708 -25.33 10.52 72.14
N ARG A 709 -24.17 11.15 72.07
CA ARG A 709 -23.18 11.14 73.18
C ARG A 709 -23.66 11.86 74.42
N GLN A 710 -24.40 12.97 74.30
CA GLN A 710 -24.94 13.72 75.43
C GLN A 710 -25.97 12.90 76.22
N GLN A 711 -26.62 11.96 75.62
CA GLN A 711 -27.61 11.05 76.15
C GLN A 711 -27.00 9.69 76.55
N GLY A 712 -25.66 9.56 76.64
CA GLY A 712 -25.01 8.30 77.04
C GLY A 712 -25.09 7.20 76.01
N ALA A 713 -25.63 7.45 74.81
CA ALA A 713 -25.59 6.55 73.71
C ALA A 713 -24.21 6.63 73.02
N GLN A 714 -23.78 5.55 72.36
CA GLN A 714 -22.56 5.57 71.59
C GLN A 714 -22.79 6.43 70.35
N GLY A 715 -22.10 7.56 70.25
CA GLY A 715 -22.07 8.34 69.04
C GLY A 715 -21.39 7.52 67.93
N LEU A 716 -21.68 7.91 66.70
CA LEU A 716 -20.83 7.39 65.62
C LEU A 716 -19.36 7.57 66.01
N PRO A 717 -18.47 6.57 65.89
CA PRO A 717 -17.05 6.74 66.24
C PRO A 717 -16.59 7.98 65.54
N SER A 718 -16.50 9.07 66.28
CA SER A 718 -16.64 10.42 65.71
C SER A 718 -15.43 10.84 64.91
N HIS A 719 -14.39 10.12 65.04
CA HIS A 719 -13.17 10.49 64.25
C HIS A 719 -13.14 9.85 62.88
N ASP A 720 -13.53 8.61 62.69
CA ASP A 720 -13.28 7.89 61.46
C ASP A 720 -14.38 8.12 60.38
N ALA A 721 -15.65 8.09 60.71
CA ALA A 721 -16.75 8.28 59.75
C ALA A 721 -16.85 9.74 59.26
N GLN A 722 -16.72 10.70 60.21
CA GLN A 722 -16.72 12.14 59.86
C GLN A 722 -15.46 12.54 59.12
N GLN A 723 -14.30 12.04 59.56
CA GLN A 723 -13.04 12.24 58.84
C GLN A 723 -13.06 11.55 57.49
N ALA A 724 -13.78 10.45 57.30
CA ALA A 724 -13.93 9.83 55.99
C ALA A 724 -14.70 10.74 55.01
N LEU A 725 -15.82 11.31 55.43
CA LEU A 725 -16.59 12.26 54.59
C LEU A 725 -15.81 13.55 54.36
N GLN A 726 -15.12 14.07 55.38
CA GLN A 726 -14.26 15.23 55.23
C GLN A 726 -13.09 14.95 54.28
N ARG A 727 -12.36 13.86 54.46
CA ARG A 727 -11.27 13.43 53.55
C ARG A 727 -11.75 13.22 52.13
N HIS A 728 -12.96 12.68 51.95
CA HIS A 728 -13.56 12.50 50.65
C HIS A 728 -13.85 13.85 49.98
N ALA A 729 -14.45 14.80 50.69
CA ALA A 729 -14.71 16.14 50.21
C ALA A 729 -13.40 16.90 49.89
N GLU A 730 -12.39 16.76 50.75
CA GLU A 730 -11.07 17.34 50.56
C GLU A 730 -10.34 16.71 49.37
N ALA A 731 -10.44 15.39 49.16
CA ALA A 731 -9.85 14.69 48.01
C ALA A 731 -10.48 15.13 46.68
N MET A 732 -11.79 15.44 46.68
CA MET A 732 -12.50 15.95 45.50
C MET A 732 -12.26 17.44 45.24
N SER A 733 -12.00 18.22 46.28
CA SER A 733 -11.77 19.66 46.20
C SER A 733 -10.62 20.05 47.14
N PRO A 734 -9.37 19.69 46.82
CA PRO A 734 -8.24 19.93 47.69
C PRO A 734 -7.91 21.44 47.74
N GLN A 735 -8.37 22.10 48.79
CA GLN A 735 -8.16 23.53 49.04
C GLN A 735 -7.51 23.76 50.36
N ALA A 736 -6.41 24.54 50.41
CA ALA A 736 -5.84 25.14 51.60
C ALA A 736 -6.06 26.66 51.54
N GLN A 737 -6.70 27.23 52.54
CA GLN A 737 -7.00 28.68 52.63
C GLN A 737 -7.74 29.23 51.39
N GLY A 738 -8.66 28.48 50.85
CA GLY A 738 -9.43 28.87 49.66
C GLY A 738 -8.73 28.75 48.32
N LYS A 739 -7.52 28.19 48.29
CA LYS A 739 -6.77 27.89 47.10
C LYS A 739 -6.55 26.41 46.97
N PHE A 740 -6.52 25.90 45.73
CA PHE A 740 -6.16 24.51 45.52
C PHE A 740 -4.66 24.36 45.66
N ASP A 741 -4.22 23.74 46.74
CA ASP A 741 -2.83 23.41 47.01
C ASP A 741 -2.54 21.97 46.62
N GLY A 742 -1.41 21.77 46.01
CA GLY A 742 -0.87 20.47 45.71
C GLY A 742 -0.84 20.12 44.22
N ALA A 743 0.10 19.29 43.87
CA ALA A 743 0.19 18.68 42.56
C ALA A 743 -0.46 17.30 42.55
N VAL A 744 -1.40 17.08 41.68
CA VAL A 744 -1.91 15.74 41.38
C VAL A 744 -1.22 15.28 40.12
N ASN A 745 -0.50 14.17 40.19
CA ASN A 745 0.32 13.65 39.10
C ASN A 745 1.29 14.71 38.48
N GLY A 746 1.90 15.52 39.34
CA GLY A 746 2.87 16.55 38.95
C GLY A 746 2.30 17.86 38.40
N GLN A 747 0.97 18.02 38.43
CA GLN A 747 0.31 19.27 37.99
C GLN A 747 -0.45 19.89 39.16
N ALA A 748 -0.33 21.20 39.36
CA ALA A 748 -1.06 21.91 40.38
C ALA A 748 -2.56 21.93 40.08
N ALA A 749 -3.40 21.65 41.10
CA ALA A 749 -4.84 21.68 41.00
C ALA A 749 -5.36 23.08 41.37
N THR A 750 -6.10 23.73 40.48
CA THR A 750 -6.78 25.00 40.80
C THR A 750 -8.21 24.99 40.29
N LYS A 751 -9.00 25.86 40.87
CA LYS A 751 -10.37 26.10 40.40
C LYS A 751 -10.36 26.94 39.13
N ALA A 752 -11.20 26.52 38.18
CA ALA A 752 -11.43 27.29 36.96
C ALA A 752 -11.94 28.71 37.30
N GLN A 753 -11.22 29.74 36.80
CA GLN A 753 -11.74 31.10 36.79
C GLN A 753 -12.55 31.32 35.50
N PRO A 754 -13.66 32.10 35.56
CA PRO A 754 -14.32 32.54 34.34
C PRO A 754 -13.35 33.40 33.51
N GLY A 755 -13.13 33.03 32.29
CA GLY A 755 -12.24 33.76 31.34
C GLY A 755 -11.35 32.83 30.53
N SER A 756 -10.46 33.39 29.77
CA SER A 756 -9.49 32.64 28.97
C SER A 756 -8.51 31.89 29.85
N ARG A 757 -8.32 30.62 29.58
CA ARG A 757 -7.29 29.76 30.21
C ARG A 757 -6.17 29.52 29.26
N GLU A 758 -4.96 29.54 29.74
CA GLU A 758 -3.79 29.07 29.08
C GLU A 758 -3.54 27.60 29.40
N GLY A 759 -2.88 26.87 28.53
CA GLY A 759 -2.64 25.43 28.70
C GLY A 759 -1.82 25.05 29.94
N THR A 760 -1.24 26.02 30.63
CA THR A 760 -0.50 25.87 31.89
C THR A 760 -1.32 26.19 33.14
N ASP A 761 -2.55 26.67 32.97
CA ASP A 761 -3.43 26.99 34.11
C ASP A 761 -3.78 25.71 34.85
N PRO A 762 -3.66 25.72 36.18
CA PRO A 762 -4.04 24.58 36.99
C PRO A 762 -5.54 24.35 36.90
N VAL A 763 -5.95 23.07 36.79
CA VAL A 763 -7.35 22.65 36.70
C VAL A 763 -7.74 21.77 37.88
N GLU A 764 -9.05 21.74 38.23
CA GLU A 764 -9.58 20.90 39.32
C GLU A 764 -9.23 19.42 39.04
N ARG A 765 -8.76 18.74 40.08
CA ARG A 765 -8.39 17.31 40.06
C ARG A 765 -8.65 16.69 41.39
N PHE A 766 -8.90 15.39 41.43
CA PHE A 766 -8.93 14.68 42.70
C PHE A 766 -7.51 14.57 43.26
N ALA A 767 -7.40 14.77 44.58
CA ALA A 767 -6.12 14.64 45.30
C ALA A 767 -5.61 13.18 45.37
N GLN A 768 -6.50 12.22 45.23
CA GLN A 768 -6.21 10.79 45.19
C GLN A 768 -7.18 10.09 44.24
N PRO A 769 -6.85 8.94 43.69
CA PRO A 769 -7.74 8.19 42.83
C PRO A 769 -9.01 7.78 43.59
N LEU A 770 -10.18 8.19 43.10
CA LEU A 770 -11.46 7.79 43.63
C LEU A 770 -12.51 7.67 42.48
N ILE A 771 -13.57 6.90 42.75
CA ILE A 771 -14.75 6.84 41.88
C ILE A 771 -15.86 7.58 42.63
N HIS A 772 -16.45 8.59 42.00
CA HIS A 772 -17.54 9.37 42.54
C HIS A 772 -18.72 9.36 41.58
N LEU A 773 -19.92 9.11 42.16
CA LEU A 773 -21.20 9.19 41.45
C LEU A 773 -22.03 10.25 42.11
N ASP A 774 -22.48 11.28 41.40
CA ASP A 774 -23.39 12.29 41.88
C ASP A 774 -24.53 12.58 40.91
N THR A 775 -25.67 12.95 41.47
CA THR A 775 -26.84 13.37 40.71
C THR A 775 -27.67 14.36 41.58
N PRO A 776 -28.24 15.42 40.94
CA PRO A 776 -29.07 16.38 41.66
C PRO A 776 -30.47 15.81 42.01
N VAL A 777 -30.86 14.66 41.47
CA VAL A 777 -32.21 14.13 41.62
C VAL A 777 -32.22 12.76 42.33
N ALA A 778 -31.87 11.70 41.61
CA ALA A 778 -31.94 10.35 42.14
C ALA A 778 -30.89 9.42 41.54
N ALA A 779 -30.34 8.53 42.35
CA ALA A 779 -29.53 7.40 41.92
C ALA A 779 -30.26 6.09 42.25
N SER A 780 -30.23 5.13 41.32
CA SER A 780 -30.87 3.82 41.50
C SER A 780 -29.91 2.71 41.16
N PHE A 781 -29.83 1.70 42.05
CA PHE A 781 -29.10 0.47 41.83
C PHE A 781 -30.10 -0.67 41.82
N VAL A 782 -30.33 -1.30 40.68
CA VAL A 782 -31.32 -2.35 40.47
C VAL A 782 -30.68 -3.55 39.81
N THR A 783 -30.90 -4.73 40.39
CA THR A 783 -30.43 -6.00 39.79
C THR A 783 -31.47 -7.09 40.08
N PRO A 784 -31.69 -8.07 39.19
CA PRO A 784 -32.55 -9.21 39.46
C PRO A 784 -31.94 -10.24 40.44
N ASP A 785 -30.63 -10.17 40.71
CA ASP A 785 -29.94 -11.16 41.56
C ASP A 785 -29.45 -10.51 42.87
N GLN A 786 -28.22 -10.10 43.01
CA GLN A 786 -27.68 -9.59 44.28
C GLN A 786 -26.93 -8.26 44.10
N ILE A 787 -26.91 -7.48 45.17
CA ILE A 787 -26.04 -6.33 45.37
C ILE A 787 -25.12 -6.63 46.54
N SER A 788 -23.80 -6.63 46.32
CA SER A 788 -22.81 -6.81 47.39
C SER A 788 -22.05 -5.50 47.59
N LEU A 789 -22.00 -4.99 48.83
CA LEU A 789 -21.20 -3.83 49.19
C LEU A 789 -20.15 -4.26 50.22
N PHE A 790 -18.89 -4.10 49.89
CA PHE A 790 -17.77 -4.40 50.81
C PHE A 790 -16.84 -3.19 50.91
N SER A 791 -16.44 -2.85 52.10
CA SER A 791 -15.43 -1.85 52.41
C SER A 791 -14.37 -2.41 53.33
N GLY A 792 -13.12 -2.20 53.01
CA GLY A 792 -11.98 -2.60 53.86
C GLY A 792 -11.89 -1.85 55.18
N GLN A 793 -12.61 -0.73 55.32
CA GLN A 793 -12.61 0.06 56.53
C GLN A 793 -14.06 0.40 57.01
N THR A 794 -14.65 1.44 56.47
CA THR A 794 -15.93 2.00 56.95
C THR A 794 -16.92 2.12 55.81
N THR A 795 -18.16 1.69 56.04
CA THR A 795 -19.30 1.99 55.18
C THR A 795 -20.22 2.98 55.92
N SER A 796 -20.53 4.12 55.29
CA SER A 796 -21.41 5.15 55.86
C SER A 796 -22.64 5.30 54.98
N LEU A 797 -23.79 5.24 55.54
CA LEU A 797 -25.07 5.54 54.89
C LEU A 797 -25.69 6.72 55.65
N THR A 798 -25.92 7.85 55.00
CA THR A 798 -26.48 9.07 55.56
C THR A 798 -27.63 9.54 54.69
N ALA A 799 -28.78 9.73 55.22
CA ALA A 799 -29.96 10.33 54.60
C ALA A 799 -30.36 11.58 55.31
N GLN A 800 -30.64 12.66 54.57
CA GLN A 800 -31.17 13.91 55.21
C GLN A 800 -32.64 13.79 55.64
N SER A 801 -33.35 12.81 55.09
CA SER A 801 -34.77 12.56 55.50
C SER A 801 -34.88 11.12 56.02
N ASP A 802 -35.40 10.21 55.27
CA ASP A 802 -35.71 8.86 55.73
C ASP A 802 -34.76 7.82 55.13
N ALA A 803 -34.42 6.78 55.89
CA ALA A 803 -33.72 5.58 55.42
C ALA A 803 -34.60 4.35 55.65
N HIS A 804 -34.95 3.64 54.58
CA HIS A 804 -35.81 2.44 54.66
C HIS A 804 -35.00 1.20 54.27
N LEU A 805 -35.08 0.16 55.14
CA LEU A 805 -34.53 -1.16 54.84
C LEU A 805 -35.70 -2.17 54.85
N THR A 806 -35.94 -2.80 53.71
CA THR A 806 -37.04 -3.77 53.55
C THR A 806 -36.48 -5.05 52.91
N ALA A 807 -36.82 -6.18 53.55
CA ALA A 807 -36.45 -7.51 52.98
C ALA A 807 -37.71 -8.43 53.02
N ALA A 808 -37.93 -9.16 51.93
CA ALA A 808 -39.05 -10.10 51.83
C ALA A 808 -38.94 -11.27 52.83
N HIS A 809 -37.69 -11.67 53.11
CA HIS A 809 -37.40 -12.83 53.97
C HIS A 809 -36.69 -12.41 55.25
N THR A 810 -35.44 -12.08 55.20
CA THR A 810 -34.60 -11.86 56.39
C THR A 810 -33.81 -10.59 56.28
N LEU A 811 -33.84 -9.77 57.32
CA LEU A 811 -32.94 -8.66 57.57
C LEU A 811 -32.02 -9.03 58.74
N SER A 812 -30.74 -9.20 58.49
CA SER A 812 -29.72 -9.56 59.48
C SER A 812 -28.76 -8.41 59.69
N ALA A 813 -28.42 -8.05 60.90
CA ALA A 813 -27.35 -7.14 61.24
C ALA A 813 -26.41 -7.81 62.26
N VAL A 814 -25.13 -7.91 61.94
CA VAL A 814 -24.11 -8.56 62.77
C VAL A 814 -22.94 -7.58 62.92
N SER A 815 -22.47 -7.35 64.10
CA SER A 815 -21.32 -6.52 64.43
C SER A 815 -20.32 -7.26 65.28
N GLY A 816 -19.04 -7.05 65.09
CA GLY A 816 -17.98 -7.65 65.94
C GLY A 816 -17.83 -7.03 67.29
N GLN A 817 -18.30 -5.83 67.52
CA GLN A 817 -18.21 -5.12 68.81
C GLN A 817 -19.56 -4.64 69.30
N THR A 818 -20.02 -3.51 68.82
CA THR A 818 -21.22 -2.86 69.36
C THR A 818 -22.23 -2.55 68.25
N THR A 819 -23.50 -2.83 68.53
CA THR A 819 -24.64 -2.28 67.79
C THR A 819 -25.31 -1.24 68.63
N SER A 820 -25.43 0.00 68.24
CA SER A 820 -26.09 1.09 68.91
C SER A 820 -27.25 1.62 68.09
N LEU A 821 -28.42 1.76 68.71
CA LEU A 821 -29.59 2.38 68.09
C LEU A 821 -29.95 3.60 68.90
N TYR A 822 -29.97 4.78 68.30
CA TYR A 822 -30.33 6.03 68.96
C TYR A 822 -31.36 6.80 68.16
N THR A 823 -32.32 7.38 68.72
CA THR A 823 -33.27 8.34 68.13
C THR A 823 -33.29 9.64 68.99
N HIS A 824 -33.15 10.77 68.26
CA HIS A 824 -33.24 12.09 68.92
C HIS A 824 -34.70 12.44 69.39
N SER A 825 -35.66 12.10 68.54
CA SER A 825 -37.10 12.28 68.83
C SER A 825 -37.91 11.12 68.19
N GLY A 826 -39.04 10.78 68.72
CA GLY A 826 -39.93 9.79 68.06
C GLY A 826 -39.86 8.37 68.61
N GLY A 827 -38.75 7.91 69.16
CA GLY A 827 -38.69 6.60 69.90
C GLY A 827 -38.32 5.42 68.92
N ILE A 828 -38.09 4.26 69.57
CA ILE A 828 -37.76 2.99 68.89
C ILE A 828 -38.95 2.02 69.11
N LYS A 829 -39.43 1.41 68.01
CA LYS A 829 -40.49 0.38 68.02
C LYS A 829 -39.90 -0.92 67.50
N ALA A 830 -39.91 -1.94 68.35
CA ALA A 830 -39.54 -3.32 67.93
C ALA A 830 -40.78 -4.21 68.08
N ILE A 831 -41.34 -4.67 66.99
CA ILE A 831 -42.60 -5.42 66.94
C ILE A 831 -42.41 -6.71 66.12
N THR A 832 -42.79 -7.84 66.70
CA THR A 832 -42.94 -9.13 65.97
C THR A 832 -44.43 -9.48 65.92
N ALA A 833 -44.99 -9.72 64.75
CA ALA A 833 -46.37 -10.01 64.53
C ALA A 833 -46.75 -11.42 64.96
N ASN A 834 -45.98 -12.42 64.55
CA ASN A 834 -46.34 -13.83 64.69
C ASN A 834 -45.22 -14.71 65.27
N ALA A 835 -44.12 -14.13 65.77
CA ALA A 835 -43.06 -14.87 66.43
C ALA A 835 -42.57 -14.19 67.74
N ALA A 836 -41.69 -14.80 68.50
CA ALA A 836 -41.09 -14.28 69.68
C ALA A 836 -40.11 -13.12 69.45
N LEU A 837 -40.17 -12.06 70.19
CA LEU A 837 -39.11 -11.05 70.34
C LEU A 837 -38.14 -11.56 71.41
N SER A 838 -36.87 -11.86 71.05
CA SER A 838 -35.87 -12.34 71.99
C SER A 838 -34.74 -11.33 72.17
N LEU A 839 -34.54 -10.85 73.36
CA LEU A 839 -33.43 -9.96 73.80
C LEU A 839 -32.56 -10.72 74.79
N ARG A 840 -31.27 -10.99 74.44
CA ARG A 840 -30.37 -11.81 75.26
C ARG A 840 -29.03 -11.14 75.43
N ALA A 841 -28.50 -11.03 76.68
CA ALA A 841 -27.13 -10.75 76.98
C ALA A 841 -26.50 -12.04 77.52
N HIS A 842 -25.48 -12.60 76.78
CA HIS A 842 -24.95 -13.93 77.13
C HIS A 842 -23.97 -13.92 78.30
N THR A 843 -23.13 -12.91 78.40
CA THR A 843 -21.98 -12.85 79.36
C THR A 843 -22.05 -11.63 80.27
N ASP A 844 -22.97 -10.69 80.02
CA ASP A 844 -23.04 -9.43 80.78
C ASP A 844 -24.47 -9.04 81.09
N ALA A 845 -24.68 -7.89 81.72
CA ALA A 845 -25.96 -7.45 82.19
C ALA A 845 -26.88 -6.94 81.07
N GLN A 846 -28.18 -7.22 81.19
CA GLN A 846 -29.19 -6.53 80.42
C GLN A 846 -29.81 -5.42 81.33
N GLN A 847 -29.79 -4.16 80.82
CA GLN A 847 -30.34 -3.02 81.54
C GLN A 847 -31.51 -2.40 80.76
N ILE A 848 -32.60 -2.11 81.46
CA ILE A 848 -33.79 -1.40 80.95
C ILE A 848 -34.05 -0.21 81.84
N TRP A 849 -33.89 0.99 81.27
CA TRP A 849 -34.08 2.24 82.04
C TRP A 849 -35.19 3.07 81.38
N SER A 850 -36.03 3.66 82.15
CA SER A 850 -37.12 4.57 81.80
C SER A 850 -37.19 5.70 82.74
N GLU A 851 -37.30 6.95 82.29
CA GLU A 851 -37.56 8.12 83.18
C GLU A 851 -39.04 8.16 83.63
N GLN A 852 -39.89 7.67 82.73
CA GLN A 852 -41.33 7.57 83.02
C GLN A 852 -41.73 6.14 83.36
N ASP A 853 -42.94 5.74 83.05
CA ASP A 853 -43.44 4.39 83.38
C ASP A 853 -42.72 3.28 82.52
N LEU A 854 -42.39 2.16 83.15
CA LEU A 854 -42.09 0.92 82.52
C LEU A 854 -43.24 -0.03 82.61
N THR A 855 -43.91 -0.34 81.47
CA THR A 855 -45.03 -1.30 81.48
C THR A 855 -44.64 -2.63 80.94
N VAL A 856 -44.76 -3.73 81.65
CA VAL A 856 -44.58 -5.08 81.22
C VAL A 856 -45.92 -5.81 81.34
N GLN A 857 -46.50 -6.28 80.23
CA GLN A 857 -47.81 -6.88 80.20
C GLN A 857 -47.84 -8.13 79.30
N SER A 858 -48.46 -9.20 79.80
CA SER A 858 -48.92 -10.35 79.07
C SER A 858 -50.42 -10.39 79.01
N THR A 859 -51.00 -10.43 77.78
CA THR A 859 -52.47 -10.30 77.63
C THR A 859 -53.20 -11.63 77.76
N THR A 860 -52.57 -12.75 77.44
CA THR A 860 -53.20 -14.07 77.39
C THR A 860 -52.49 -15.15 78.24
N SER A 861 -51.24 -14.87 78.68
CA SER A 861 -50.40 -15.83 79.42
C SER A 861 -49.77 -15.19 80.68
N GLU A 862 -48.70 -15.77 81.14
CA GLU A 862 -48.03 -15.34 82.40
C GLU A 862 -46.78 -14.48 82.11
N ILE A 863 -46.39 -13.69 83.11
CA ILE A 863 -45.09 -13.06 83.19
C ILE A 863 -44.18 -13.87 84.09
N ARG A 864 -43.12 -14.49 83.61
CA ARG A 864 -42.16 -15.24 84.44
C ARG A 864 -40.87 -14.42 84.63
N ILE A 865 -40.58 -14.18 85.93
CA ILE A 865 -39.30 -13.55 86.30
C ILE A 865 -38.53 -14.57 87.17
N GLN A 866 -37.34 -14.96 86.69
CA GLN A 866 -36.50 -15.99 87.30
C GLN A 866 -35.06 -15.51 87.44
N ALA A 867 -34.38 -15.79 88.50
CA ALA A 867 -33.00 -15.53 88.80
C ALA A 867 -32.35 -16.68 89.56
N SER A 868 -31.08 -16.97 89.26
CA SER A 868 -30.29 -17.99 89.99
C SER A 868 -29.91 -17.58 91.44
N LYS A 869 -29.78 -16.27 91.72
CA LYS A 869 -29.30 -15.73 92.98
C LYS A 869 -30.37 -15.00 93.72
N SER A 870 -30.94 -13.93 93.19
CA SER A 870 -31.95 -13.13 93.81
C SER A 870 -32.78 -12.34 92.82
N ILE A 871 -34.04 -12.06 93.20
CA ILE A 871 -34.92 -11.09 92.59
C ILE A 871 -35.20 -10.01 93.62
N THR A 872 -34.88 -8.75 93.29
CA THR A 872 -35.13 -7.60 94.18
C THR A 872 -36.06 -6.63 93.46
N LEU A 873 -37.20 -6.33 94.05
CA LEU A 873 -38.15 -5.32 93.61
C LEU A 873 -38.13 -4.18 94.59
N THR A 874 -37.70 -2.99 94.19
CA THR A 874 -37.58 -1.82 95.08
C THR A 874 -38.44 -0.66 94.58
N ALA A 875 -39.22 -0.06 95.38
CA ALA A 875 -40.04 1.16 95.11
C ALA A 875 -39.95 2.09 96.34
N GLY A 876 -39.22 3.24 96.11
CA GLY A 876 -38.95 4.14 97.24
C GLY A 876 -38.09 3.46 98.29
N GLN A 877 -38.62 3.42 99.47
CA GLN A 877 -38.00 2.76 100.66
C GLN A 877 -38.51 1.33 100.87
N SER A 878 -39.45 0.80 100.08
CA SER A 878 -39.99 -0.54 100.17
C SER A 878 -39.35 -1.51 99.15
N GLN A 879 -39.07 -2.75 99.63
CA GLN A 879 -38.37 -3.76 98.89
C GLN A 879 -39.00 -5.16 99.08
N ILE A 880 -39.06 -5.92 97.97
CA ILE A 880 -39.30 -7.36 98.05
C ILE A 880 -38.03 -8.05 97.49
N GLU A 881 -37.47 -8.90 98.33
CA GLU A 881 -36.26 -9.70 97.90
C GLU A 881 -36.62 -11.20 97.99
N LEU A 882 -36.48 -11.91 96.90
CA LEU A 882 -36.46 -13.36 96.77
C LEU A 882 -35.03 -13.82 96.68
N LYS A 883 -34.51 -14.50 97.76
CA LYS A 883 -33.08 -14.91 97.74
C LYS A 883 -32.94 -16.24 98.45
N GLY A 884 -32.33 -17.22 97.80
CA GLY A 884 -32.23 -18.58 98.27
C GLY A 884 -33.61 -19.15 98.55
N GLY A 885 -33.85 -19.66 99.73
CA GLY A 885 -35.16 -20.17 100.20
C GLY A 885 -36.08 -19.12 100.81
N ASN A 886 -35.71 -17.86 100.85
CA ASN A 886 -36.45 -16.83 101.65
C ASN A 886 -37.11 -15.80 100.70
N ILE A 887 -38.31 -15.36 101.15
CA ILE A 887 -38.99 -14.15 100.66
C ILE A 887 -38.95 -13.11 101.77
N THR A 888 -38.27 -11.95 101.51
CA THR A 888 -38.16 -10.88 102.50
C THR A 888 -38.93 -9.67 102.03
N PHE A 889 -39.86 -9.18 102.93
CA PHE A 889 -40.54 -7.92 102.65
C PHE A 889 -39.94 -6.90 103.64
N THR A 890 -39.46 -5.78 103.12
CA THR A 890 -38.89 -4.70 103.94
C THR A 890 -39.65 -3.42 103.61
N CYS A 891 -40.30 -2.75 104.63
CA CYS A 891 -40.86 -1.46 104.41
C CYS A 891 -40.80 -0.64 105.72
N PRO A 892 -40.66 0.70 105.70
CA PRO A 892 -40.63 1.51 106.93
C PRO A 892 -42.03 1.76 107.52
N GLY A 893 -43.10 1.44 106.75
CA GLY A 893 -44.50 1.55 107.15
C GLY A 893 -45.20 0.18 107.37
N ASN A 894 -46.48 0.13 107.23
CA ASN A 894 -47.24 -1.10 107.38
C ASN A 894 -47.18 -2.02 106.16
N PHE A 895 -46.91 -3.33 106.35
CA PHE A 895 -47.21 -4.37 105.40
C PHE A 895 -48.68 -4.77 105.45
N ILE A 896 -49.42 -4.46 104.41
CA ILE A 896 -50.87 -4.74 104.36
C ILE A 896 -51.10 -5.83 103.31
N ALA A 897 -51.55 -7.00 103.72
CA ALA A 897 -52.02 -8.06 102.80
C ALA A 897 -53.61 -8.07 102.84
N LYS A 898 -54.18 -7.87 101.63
CA LYS A 898 -55.67 -7.91 101.51
C LYS A 898 -56.00 -9.13 100.57
N ALA A 899 -56.69 -10.09 101.14
CA ALA A 899 -57.18 -11.25 100.40
C ALA A 899 -58.46 -11.76 101.04
N SER A 900 -59.31 -12.47 100.34
CA SER A 900 -60.50 -13.10 100.91
C SER A 900 -60.17 -14.23 101.90
N ALA A 901 -59.03 -14.81 101.84
CA ALA A 901 -58.45 -15.78 102.79
C ALA A 901 -56.89 -15.69 102.73
N HIS A 902 -56.30 -15.91 103.94
CA HIS A 902 -54.84 -16.02 104.09
C HIS A 902 -54.51 -17.46 104.49
N ASN A 903 -53.85 -18.18 103.73
CA ASN A 903 -53.37 -19.53 103.99
C ASN A 903 -51.81 -19.56 104.10
N TRP A 904 -51.31 -19.90 105.30
CA TRP A 904 -49.93 -20.04 105.62
C TRP A 904 -49.64 -21.55 105.72
N ALA A 905 -49.19 -22.12 104.58
CA ALA A 905 -48.79 -23.55 104.50
C ALA A 905 -47.32 -23.74 104.90
N GLY A 906 -46.97 -24.97 105.26
CA GLY A 906 -45.58 -25.33 105.57
C GLY A 906 -44.59 -25.10 104.40
N PRO A 907 -43.34 -25.23 104.65
CA PRO A 907 -42.33 -24.94 103.69
C PRO A 907 -42.44 -25.74 102.34
N GLY A 908 -42.42 -25.09 101.16
CA GLY A 908 -42.37 -25.63 99.82
C GLY A 908 -41.18 -25.12 99.06
N SER A 909 -40.69 -25.90 98.14
CA SER A 909 -39.55 -25.48 97.29
C SER A 909 -39.89 -25.52 95.77
N GLY A 910 -39.47 -24.53 95.04
CA GLY A 910 -39.54 -24.46 93.63
C GLY A 910 -38.19 -24.04 93.06
N ALA A 911 -37.68 -24.76 92.06
CA ALA A 911 -36.38 -24.45 91.41
C ALA A 911 -36.62 -23.57 90.16
N ALA A 912 -35.78 -22.55 90.03
CA ALA A 912 -35.71 -21.77 88.76
C ALA A 912 -35.08 -22.61 87.65
N SER A 913 -35.83 -22.83 86.58
CA SER A 913 -35.31 -23.47 85.35
C SER A 913 -34.77 -22.40 84.43
N LEU A 914 -33.44 -22.29 84.38
CA LEU A 914 -32.77 -21.28 83.55
C LEU A 914 -32.09 -21.96 82.33
N MET A 915 -32.25 -21.31 81.19
CA MET A 915 -31.62 -21.75 79.97
C MET A 915 -30.12 -21.41 80.03
N ALA A 916 -29.24 -22.39 79.75
CA ALA A 916 -27.82 -22.14 79.56
C ALA A 916 -27.56 -21.35 78.25
N LEU A 917 -26.90 -20.20 78.36
CA LEU A 917 -26.54 -19.36 77.24
C LEU A 917 -25.13 -19.74 76.77
N PRO A 918 -24.91 -19.94 75.45
CA PRO A 918 -23.60 -20.29 74.91
C PRO A 918 -22.57 -19.18 75.18
N ASN A 919 -21.33 -19.58 75.48
CA ASN A 919 -20.21 -18.66 75.62
C ASN A 919 -19.54 -18.54 74.27
N ALA A 920 -19.77 -17.43 73.49
CA ALA A 920 -19.21 -17.21 72.20
C ALA A 920 -17.99 -16.30 72.33
N ARG A 921 -16.77 -16.91 72.17
CA ARG A 921 -15.56 -16.12 71.79
C ARG A 921 -15.45 -16.11 70.29
N LEU A 922 -15.55 -14.97 69.64
CA LEU A 922 -15.21 -14.77 68.28
C LEU A 922 -13.70 -14.97 68.15
N GLY A 923 -13.23 -15.89 67.28
CA GLY A 923 -11.89 -15.88 66.74
C GLY A 923 -11.64 -14.59 66.00
N GLU A 924 -10.42 -14.09 65.97
CA GLU A 924 -10.06 -12.93 65.15
C GLU A 924 -10.45 -13.20 63.69
N PRO A 925 -11.05 -12.23 62.97
CA PRO A 925 -11.40 -12.40 61.58
C PRO A 925 -10.13 -12.66 60.77
N VAL A 926 -10.09 -13.77 60.02
CA VAL A 926 -8.98 -14.13 59.11
C VAL A 926 -9.16 -13.28 57.86
N ASN A 927 -8.22 -12.35 57.66
CA ASN A 927 -8.18 -11.60 56.42
C ASN A 927 -7.52 -12.48 55.32
N TRP A 928 -7.99 -12.34 54.11
CA TRP A 928 -7.45 -12.99 52.93
C TRP A 928 -7.29 -11.99 51.77
N ILE A 929 -6.44 -12.31 50.83
CA ILE A 929 -6.26 -11.54 49.59
C ILE A 929 -6.12 -12.50 48.42
N GLU A 930 -6.79 -12.17 47.32
CA GLU A 930 -6.66 -12.86 46.05
C GLU A 930 -6.19 -11.85 45.00
N ILE A 931 -5.20 -12.23 44.23
CA ILE A 931 -4.69 -11.44 43.10
C ILE A 931 -4.87 -12.24 41.83
N SER A 932 -5.26 -11.56 40.76
CA SER A 932 -5.43 -12.13 39.43
C SER A 932 -4.75 -11.23 38.42
N ARG A 933 -4.01 -11.83 37.48
CA ARG A 933 -3.35 -11.09 36.43
C ARG A 933 -3.38 -11.84 35.09
N HIS A 934 -3.82 -11.11 34.08
CA HIS A 934 -3.84 -11.55 32.69
C HIS A 934 -3.08 -10.54 31.83
N ASP A 935 -2.57 -10.96 30.69
CA ASP A 935 -1.90 -10.08 29.71
C ASP A 935 -2.96 -9.27 28.91
N VAL A 936 -2.47 -8.49 27.95
CA VAL A 936 -3.34 -7.65 27.11
C VAL A 936 -4.26 -8.46 26.19
N ASP A 937 -3.94 -9.73 25.95
CA ASP A 937 -4.73 -10.66 25.15
C ASP A 937 -5.68 -11.53 25.99
N GLY A 938 -5.76 -11.27 27.30
CA GLY A 938 -6.64 -11.99 28.22
C GLY A 938 -6.10 -13.35 28.68
N LEU A 939 -4.86 -13.71 28.34
CA LEU A 939 -4.25 -14.97 28.75
C LEU A 939 -3.70 -14.87 30.18
N PRO A 940 -3.87 -15.92 31.03
CA PRO A 940 -3.37 -15.91 32.40
C PRO A 940 -1.85 -15.82 32.44
N MET A 941 -1.34 -14.93 33.28
CA MET A 941 0.11 -14.78 33.49
C MET A 941 0.65 -15.80 34.49
N ALA A 942 0.59 -17.07 34.12
CA ALA A 942 1.05 -18.19 34.94
C ALA A 942 2.53 -18.06 35.32
N ALA A 943 2.86 -18.50 36.55
CA ALA A 943 4.19 -18.50 37.13
C ALA A 943 4.88 -17.13 37.27
N GLN A 944 4.16 -16.01 37.02
CA GLN A 944 4.71 -14.68 37.24
C GLN A 944 4.86 -14.43 38.73
N LYS A 945 6.06 -14.10 39.15
CA LYS A 945 6.35 -13.79 40.54
C LYS A 945 5.84 -12.40 40.92
N TYR A 946 5.41 -12.29 42.21
CA TYR A 946 4.88 -11.06 42.72
C TYR A 946 5.29 -10.86 44.19
N LYS A 947 5.18 -9.64 44.71
CA LYS A 947 5.35 -9.23 46.07
C LYS A 947 4.16 -8.36 46.50
N ILE A 948 3.47 -8.77 47.57
CA ILE A 948 2.37 -8.00 48.13
C ILE A 948 2.93 -7.27 49.36
N HIS A 949 2.89 -5.98 49.38
CA HIS A 949 3.33 -5.14 50.47
C HIS A 949 2.14 -4.72 51.33
N PHE A 950 2.21 -4.95 52.62
CA PHE A 950 1.16 -4.60 53.59
C PHE A 950 1.61 -3.44 54.49
N GLU A 951 0.61 -2.77 55.11
CA GLU A 951 0.84 -1.78 56.15
C GLU A 951 1.55 -2.45 57.33
N GLY A 952 2.60 -1.84 57.91
CA GLY A 952 3.44 -2.46 58.92
C GLY A 952 4.69 -3.19 58.39
N GLY A 953 4.94 -3.14 57.04
CA GLY A 953 6.16 -3.63 56.44
C GLY A 953 6.18 -5.13 56.09
N THR A 954 5.10 -5.84 56.36
CA THR A 954 5.01 -7.27 55.97
C THR A 954 4.97 -7.38 54.45
N VAL A 955 5.75 -8.28 53.88
CA VAL A 955 5.76 -8.59 52.44
C VAL A 955 5.48 -10.06 52.23
N ILE A 956 4.53 -10.39 51.38
CA ILE A 956 4.25 -11.78 50.97
C ILE A 956 4.70 -11.92 49.52
N GLU A 957 5.53 -12.92 49.26
CA GLU A 957 6.07 -13.25 47.95
C GLU A 957 5.45 -14.55 47.43
N GLY A 958 5.17 -14.64 46.17
CA GLY A 958 4.65 -15.83 45.53
C GLY A 958 4.77 -15.82 44.00
N ALA A 959 4.18 -16.82 43.38
CA ALA A 959 4.00 -16.88 41.94
C ALA A 959 2.55 -17.24 41.63
N LEU A 960 2.02 -16.65 40.54
CA LEU A 960 0.66 -16.92 40.06
C LEU A 960 0.55 -18.38 39.58
N ASP A 961 -0.60 -18.97 39.79
CA ASP A 961 -0.96 -20.31 39.33
C ASP A 961 -1.18 -20.38 37.80
N ALA A 962 -1.60 -21.55 37.28
CA ALA A 962 -1.86 -21.77 35.89
C ALA A 962 -3.04 -20.92 35.34
N GLN A 963 -3.91 -20.41 36.21
CA GLN A 963 -5.02 -19.53 35.91
C GLN A 963 -4.65 -18.06 36.08
N GLY A 964 -3.38 -17.75 36.37
CA GLY A 964 -2.93 -16.38 36.62
C GLY A 964 -3.40 -15.80 37.96
N MET A 965 -3.72 -16.64 38.93
CA MET A 965 -4.29 -16.28 40.25
C MET A 965 -3.38 -16.67 41.40
N ALA A 966 -3.51 -16.03 42.53
CA ALA A 966 -2.94 -16.48 43.80
C ALA A 966 -3.81 -16.02 44.96
N HIS A 967 -4.03 -16.92 45.94
CA HIS A 967 -4.84 -16.69 47.12
C HIS A 967 -3.96 -16.84 48.38
N HIS A 968 -4.11 -15.90 49.31
CA HIS A 968 -3.43 -15.93 50.62
C HIS A 968 -4.41 -15.71 51.77
N ASP A 969 -4.47 -16.65 52.67
CA ASP A 969 -5.22 -16.54 53.95
C ASP A 969 -4.33 -15.95 55.03
N SER A 970 -4.97 -15.44 56.08
CA SER A 970 -4.30 -14.89 57.26
C SER A 970 -3.33 -13.74 57.00
N VAL A 971 -3.66 -12.87 56.07
CA VAL A 971 -2.86 -11.72 55.73
C VAL A 971 -3.16 -10.49 56.62
N PRO A 972 -2.23 -9.52 56.74
CA PRO A 972 -2.51 -8.25 57.41
C PRO A 972 -3.66 -7.49 56.77
N LYS A 973 -4.35 -6.63 57.55
CA LYS A 973 -5.59 -5.96 57.14
C LYS A 973 -5.48 -5.12 55.87
N GLN A 974 -4.33 -4.56 55.57
CA GLN A 974 -4.24 -3.59 54.48
C GLN A 974 -3.07 -3.89 53.58
N ALA A 975 -3.37 -4.32 52.33
CA ALA A 975 -2.42 -4.38 51.26
C ALA A 975 -2.21 -2.99 50.63
N LEU A 976 -0.98 -2.55 50.52
CA LEU A 976 -0.60 -1.25 49.96
C LEU A 976 -0.36 -1.30 48.44
N ARG A 977 0.35 -2.34 47.96
CA ARG A 977 0.62 -2.52 46.55
C ARG A 977 1.03 -3.95 46.25
N VAL A 978 0.94 -4.32 44.99
CA VAL A 978 1.46 -5.59 44.47
C VAL A 978 2.48 -5.25 43.38
N ASP A 979 3.72 -5.66 43.59
CA ASP A 979 4.79 -5.53 42.59
C ASP A 979 4.94 -6.88 41.87
N TYR A 980 5.03 -6.85 40.56
CA TYR A 980 5.26 -8.03 39.74
C TYR A 980 6.66 -7.96 39.13
N GLU A 981 7.39 -9.07 39.14
CA GLU A 981 8.69 -9.12 38.47
C GLU A 981 8.50 -8.88 36.95
N PRO A 982 9.40 -8.08 36.30
CA PRO A 982 9.34 -7.90 34.85
C PRO A 982 9.49 -9.26 34.16
N ARG A 983 8.58 -9.56 33.24
CA ARG A 983 8.70 -10.73 32.38
C ARG A 983 9.86 -10.48 31.40
N GLN A 984 10.79 -11.41 31.25
CA GLN A 984 11.73 -11.35 30.14
C GLN A 984 10.93 -11.41 28.85
N PRO A 985 11.19 -10.54 27.87
CA PRO A 985 10.50 -10.61 26.59
C PRO A 985 10.75 -12.00 26.03
N GLN A 986 9.70 -12.74 25.75
CA GLN A 986 9.81 -13.93 24.92
C GLN A 986 10.36 -13.46 23.57
N ALA A 987 11.39 -14.16 23.07
CA ALA A 987 11.87 -13.93 21.72
C ALA A 987 10.66 -14.01 20.78
N ASP A 988 10.51 -12.99 19.93
CA ASP A 988 9.43 -12.93 18.94
C ASP A 988 9.35 -14.30 18.25
N GLN A 989 8.25 -14.98 18.41
CA GLN A 989 7.96 -16.16 17.62
C GLN A 989 7.98 -15.69 16.17
N LYS A 990 8.85 -16.28 15.36
CA LYS A 990 8.82 -16.05 13.92
C LYS A 990 7.39 -16.25 13.45
N TRP A 991 6.84 -15.21 12.84
CA TRP A 991 5.53 -15.28 12.21
C TRP A 991 5.53 -16.46 11.26
N THR A 992 4.70 -17.43 11.52
CA THR A 992 4.42 -18.50 10.57
C THR A 992 3.80 -17.86 9.34
N SER A 993 4.38 -18.09 8.17
CA SER A 993 3.81 -17.51 6.94
C SER A 993 2.36 -18.00 6.76
N LEU A 994 1.50 -17.16 6.20
CA LEU A 994 0.09 -17.49 5.95
C LEU A 994 -0.04 -18.84 5.20
N SER A 995 0.94 -19.15 4.33
CA SER A 995 1.03 -20.43 3.63
C SER A 995 1.25 -21.63 4.55
N GLU A 996 2.00 -21.49 5.62
CA GLU A 996 2.21 -22.58 6.62
C GLU A 996 0.98 -22.77 7.51
N LEU A 997 0.28 -21.67 7.85
CA LEU A 997 -0.99 -21.72 8.57
C LEU A 997 -2.09 -22.35 7.73
N LEU A 998 -2.18 -22.00 6.45
CA LEU A 998 -3.12 -22.62 5.49
C LEU A 998 -2.80 -24.11 5.30
N HIS A 999 -1.53 -24.48 5.25
CA HIS A 999 -1.13 -25.89 5.12
C HIS A 999 -1.46 -26.70 6.38
N ALA A 1000 -1.27 -26.11 7.56
CA ALA A 1000 -1.66 -26.71 8.83
C ALA A 1000 -3.20 -26.84 8.95
N ALA A 1001 -3.95 -25.84 8.52
CA ALA A 1001 -5.41 -25.89 8.50
C ALA A 1001 -5.95 -26.91 7.50
N GLN A 1002 -5.34 -27.03 6.32
CA GLN A 1002 -5.71 -28.07 5.34
C GLN A 1002 -5.39 -29.50 5.85
N GLN A 1003 -4.32 -29.68 6.60
CA GLN A 1003 -4.03 -30.98 7.23
C GLN A 1003 -5.00 -31.31 8.36
N SER A 1004 -5.51 -30.33 9.10
CA SER A 1004 -6.50 -30.56 10.15
C SER A 1004 -7.91 -30.82 9.65
N LEU A 1005 -8.24 -30.41 8.42
CA LEU A 1005 -9.54 -30.66 7.78
C LEU A 1005 -9.55 -31.97 6.97
N GLY A 1006 -8.43 -32.65 6.84
CA GLY A 1006 -8.28 -33.93 6.14
C GLY A 1006 -8.18 -35.15 7.07
N GLN A 1007 -8.44 -35.00 8.38
CA GLN A 1007 -8.63 -36.10 9.33
C GLN A 1007 -10.08 -36.16 9.82
#